data_e8ea41e0ea3729ed05f22b6617963650
#
_entry.id   e8ea41e0ea3729ed05f22b6617963650
#
_cell.length_a   1.000
_cell.length_b   1.000
_cell.length_c   1.000
_cell.angle_alpha   90.00
_cell.angle_beta   90.00
_cell.angle_gamma   90.00
#
_symmetry.space_group_name_H-M   'P 1'
#
loop_
_entity.id
_entity.type
_entity.pdbx_description
1 polymer ?
#
loop_
_entity_poly.entity_id
_entity_poly.type
_entity_poly.pdbx_seq_one_letter_code
_entity_poly.pdbx_strand_id
1 'polypeptide(L)'
;MKKKLFTLLLLAISLSVHAQHFIKDAAFRQKVEAAWKQKMDLIGWKYWEDKGQKATPEEEEALKFLYAYMPIADATDYPKAYHLKNVQTAFRTQKETAWGKQVPELLFRHFVLPMRVNNEPLDSSRAIFYNELKERVKGKSMKDAILEVNHWCHEKVTYEPSDARTSSPLQSILTGRGRCGEESTFTVSALRAIGIPARQVYTPRWAHTDDNHAWVEAWADGKWYFLGACEPEPVLNLAWFNAPASRAMLMHTRAFGDYRGPEEVMLRTNNFTEINLIDNYGSTGRIDFKVVDKQGKPVSDARVDFKIYNYAEFYTAASKYTNKNGQTFLSAGKGDMFVWASKNGQYGYAKASFGKDKNITIKLSYDEKHPGKDSNLDIVPPKENVQIPEVSEAERAQNNKRLTEEDAIRNNYIATFPTQESMKDYAIPEATPYIIKARGNWRTIKAFVEKHTTDRKRAIELLSTLSDKDLRDMPMYILDDNMSAPSNQLSPRVESELILKPFKNYFAKVFDKEAEAFRKNPSLLVTWIKENIKMNPDIHAMRIPQTPISVWESRVTDARSRDIFFVDVARSLGIEARIDPVTWKLQYKKGGNWVDVDFDSATEQVAKTGTLVLKYKPTEYLDDPKYYTHFTISKIVNGRTWLMNFDEGQVDMGGGTTWANIFKKGATLDEGTYMLVSGQRMADGSVMAHKCFFTINPGKTTVLDLIIRQETEGVKVIGSFNSEDLFEKDGKEVSILSQTGRGYYVLGILGVGQEPTNHALHDIVKMKEKLEKWGRPMVLLFTNEAEKEKFETQKAEFGSLPQKTIFGIDKGGAIQKEIVKEMKLQNKNQLPLFIIADTFNRVVFISQGYTIGLGEQLVKTSSKL
;
A
#
# COMPACT_ATOMS: atom_id res chain seq x y z
N MET A 1 27.42 -58.26 42.96
CA MET A 1 26.17 -57.87 42.35
C MET A 1 25.75 -56.39 42.64
N LYS A 2 26.04 -55.81 43.81
CA LYS A 2 25.66 -54.45 44.12
C LYS A 2 26.41 -53.35 43.35
N LYS A 3 27.63 -53.54 42.82
CA LYS A 3 28.38 -52.55 42.01
C LYS A 3 27.93 -52.51 40.58
N LYS A 4 27.37 -53.55 39.99
CA LYS A 4 26.85 -53.55 38.62
C LYS A 4 25.46 -52.85 38.47
N LEU A 5 24.68 -52.86 39.60
CA LEU A 5 23.38 -52.19 39.62
C LEU A 5 23.50 -50.66 39.72
N PHE A 6 24.56 -50.17 40.36
CA PHE A 6 24.81 -48.72 40.49
C PHE A 6 25.32 -48.09 39.20
N THR A 7 26.06 -48.86 38.37
CA THR A 7 26.56 -48.38 37.07
C THR A 7 25.44 -48.38 36.02
N LEU A 8 24.46 -49.27 36.11
CA LEU A 8 23.28 -49.23 35.22
C LEU A 8 22.32 -48.10 35.58
N LEU A 9 22.22 -47.70 36.84
CA LEU A 9 21.37 -46.57 37.28
C LEU A 9 22.00 -45.24 36.87
N LEU A 10 23.32 -45.13 36.84
CA LEU A 10 24.04 -43.91 36.38
C LEU A 10 24.04 -43.78 34.86
N LEU A 11 23.96 -44.88 34.10
CA LEU A 11 23.79 -44.81 32.65
C LEU A 11 22.35 -44.52 32.22
N ALA A 12 21.35 -44.82 33.04
CA ALA A 12 19.96 -44.50 32.79
C ALA A 12 19.61 -43.03 33.07
N ILE A 13 20.46 -42.29 33.82
CA ILE A 13 20.27 -40.89 34.14
C ILE A 13 20.95 -39.96 33.09
N SER A 14 21.84 -40.51 32.24
CA SER A 14 22.57 -39.70 31.22
C SER A 14 21.93 -39.73 29.84
N LEU A 15 20.74 -40.28 29.66
CA LEU A 15 19.94 -40.22 28.44
C LEU A 15 18.67 -39.37 28.64
N SER A 16 18.75 -38.27 29.40
CA SER A 16 17.87 -37.17 29.16
C SER A 16 18.32 -36.54 27.83
N VAL A 17 17.80 -37.09 26.74
CA VAL A 17 17.75 -36.37 25.48
C VAL A 17 17.09 -35.03 25.81
N HIS A 18 17.87 -33.98 25.97
CA HIS A 18 17.33 -32.65 26.01
C HIS A 18 16.61 -32.46 24.66
N ALA A 19 15.30 -32.57 24.68
CA ALA A 19 14.50 -32.25 23.50
C ALA A 19 14.95 -30.89 23.04
N GLN A 20 15.57 -30.83 21.88
CA GLN A 20 16.06 -29.57 21.33
C GLN A 20 14.81 -28.74 20.95
N HIS A 21 14.54 -27.68 21.71
CA HIS A 21 13.42 -26.80 21.44
C HIS A 21 13.80 -25.77 20.42
N PHE A 22 12.90 -25.52 19.45
CA PHE A 22 13.01 -24.40 18.51
C PHE A 22 12.91 -23.08 19.26
N ILE A 23 11.89 -22.92 20.11
CA ILE A 23 11.74 -21.74 20.97
C ILE A 23 12.48 -21.99 22.29
N LYS A 24 13.59 -21.31 22.50
CA LYS A 24 14.45 -21.55 23.67
C LYS A 24 13.83 -21.08 25.00
N ASP A 25 13.06 -19.99 24.97
CA ASP A 25 12.35 -19.46 26.16
C ASP A 25 11.16 -20.34 26.54
N ALA A 26 11.25 -21.01 27.68
CA ALA A 26 10.21 -21.91 28.16
C ALA A 26 8.87 -21.19 28.46
N ALA A 27 8.92 -19.98 29.01
CA ALA A 27 7.71 -19.21 29.30
C ALA A 27 7.00 -18.80 27.99
N PHE A 28 7.77 -18.40 27.00
CA PHE A 28 7.22 -18.08 25.68
C PHE A 28 6.65 -19.31 24.96
N ARG A 29 7.30 -20.50 25.09
CA ARG A 29 6.73 -21.76 24.56
C ARG A 29 5.38 -22.08 25.16
N GLN A 30 5.22 -21.92 26.48
CA GLN A 30 3.92 -22.13 27.13
C GLN A 30 2.87 -21.16 26.62
N LYS A 31 3.24 -19.89 26.41
CA LYS A 31 2.37 -18.89 25.83
C LYS A 31 1.93 -19.24 24.40
N VAL A 32 2.87 -19.70 23.56
CA VAL A 32 2.60 -20.18 22.20
C VAL A 32 1.65 -21.37 22.22
N GLU A 33 1.89 -22.35 23.08
CA GLU A 33 1.03 -23.53 23.24
C GLU A 33 -0.40 -23.15 23.62
N ALA A 34 -0.57 -22.21 24.57
CA ALA A 34 -1.87 -21.71 24.98
C ALA A 34 -2.59 -20.96 23.83
N ALA A 35 -1.88 -20.07 23.12
CA ALA A 35 -2.44 -19.31 22.01
C ALA A 35 -2.81 -20.22 20.82
N TRP A 36 -2.00 -21.22 20.52
CA TRP A 36 -2.31 -22.23 19.51
C TRP A 36 -3.58 -23.02 19.87
N LYS A 37 -3.72 -23.51 21.11
CA LYS A 37 -4.94 -24.21 21.54
C LYS A 37 -6.17 -23.32 21.42
N GLN A 38 -6.08 -22.08 21.88
CA GLN A 38 -7.16 -21.10 21.75
C GLN A 38 -7.55 -20.87 20.28
N LYS A 39 -6.57 -20.80 19.36
CA LYS A 39 -6.83 -20.68 17.92
C LYS A 39 -7.56 -21.92 17.40
N MET A 40 -7.11 -23.14 17.76
CA MET A 40 -7.76 -24.38 17.34
C MET A 40 -9.18 -24.50 17.87
N ASP A 41 -9.42 -24.12 19.13
CA ASP A 41 -10.76 -24.09 19.71
C ASP A 41 -11.69 -23.11 19.00
N LEU A 42 -11.14 -21.99 18.49
CA LEU A 42 -11.89 -20.99 17.76
C LEU A 42 -12.28 -21.45 16.35
N ILE A 43 -11.32 -21.97 15.55
CA ILE A 43 -11.53 -22.29 14.13
C ILE A 43 -11.89 -23.75 13.88
N GLY A 44 -11.62 -24.64 14.85
CA GLY A 44 -11.85 -26.09 14.77
C GLY A 44 -10.56 -26.90 14.60
N TRP A 45 -10.45 -27.98 15.35
CA TRP A 45 -9.28 -28.88 15.37
C TRP A 45 -9.00 -29.58 14.04
N LYS A 46 -9.97 -29.68 13.11
CA LYS A 46 -9.79 -30.24 11.79
C LYS A 46 -8.68 -29.57 10.97
N TYR A 47 -8.37 -28.28 11.25
CA TYR A 47 -7.29 -27.56 10.60
C TYR A 47 -5.89 -27.92 11.11
N TRP A 48 -5.82 -28.72 12.21
CA TRP A 48 -4.58 -29.25 12.73
C TRP A 48 -4.35 -30.72 12.39
N GLU A 49 -5.32 -31.41 11.80
CA GLU A 49 -5.22 -32.83 11.48
C GLU A 49 -4.08 -33.15 10.51
N ASP A 50 -3.33 -34.21 10.85
CA ASP A 50 -2.26 -34.72 10.00
C ASP A 50 -2.84 -35.60 8.88
N LYS A 51 -2.67 -35.19 7.65
CA LYS A 51 -3.03 -35.97 6.46
C LYS A 51 -1.81 -36.68 5.86
N GLY A 52 -1.01 -37.35 6.71
CA GLY A 52 0.08 -38.23 6.29
C GLY A 52 1.49 -37.63 6.25
N GLN A 53 1.70 -36.39 6.64
CA GLN A 53 3.05 -35.80 6.76
C GLN A 53 3.46 -35.69 8.22
N LYS A 54 4.63 -36.28 8.56
CA LYS A 54 5.18 -36.21 9.92
C LYS A 54 6.12 -35.01 10.06
N ALA A 55 5.87 -34.18 11.06
CA ALA A 55 6.74 -33.12 11.51
C ALA A 55 7.71 -33.64 12.59
N THR A 56 8.94 -33.13 12.61
CA THR A 56 9.81 -33.27 13.78
C THR A 56 9.27 -32.46 14.96
N PRO A 57 9.69 -32.75 16.22
CA PRO A 57 9.26 -31.94 17.36
C PRO A 57 9.55 -30.42 17.21
N GLU A 58 10.68 -30.05 16.64
CA GLU A 58 11.03 -28.64 16.34
C GLU A 58 10.14 -28.04 15.26
N GLU A 59 9.84 -28.77 14.21
CA GLU A 59 8.93 -28.37 13.14
C GLU A 59 7.49 -28.21 13.68
N GLU A 60 7.06 -29.11 14.55
CA GLU A 60 5.74 -29.00 15.18
C GLU A 60 5.65 -27.77 16.10
N GLU A 61 6.70 -27.48 16.87
CA GLU A 61 6.77 -26.29 17.71
C GLU A 61 6.73 -25.01 16.86
N ALA A 62 7.43 -24.97 15.72
CA ALA A 62 7.38 -23.88 14.76
C ALA A 62 5.98 -23.74 14.12
N LEU A 63 5.32 -24.84 13.77
CA LEU A 63 3.95 -24.83 13.27
C LEU A 63 2.98 -24.27 14.32
N LYS A 64 3.09 -24.69 15.58
CA LYS A 64 2.27 -24.15 16.67
C LYS A 64 2.45 -22.65 16.81
N PHE A 65 3.70 -22.17 16.71
CA PHE A 65 3.99 -20.73 16.70
C PHE A 65 3.29 -20.02 15.53
N LEU A 66 3.37 -20.55 14.32
CA LEU A 66 2.69 -19.97 13.16
C LEU A 66 1.18 -19.95 13.34
N TYR A 67 0.58 -21.08 13.72
CA TYR A 67 -0.88 -21.18 13.92
C TYR A 67 -1.38 -20.32 15.08
N ALA A 68 -0.61 -20.16 16.15
CA ALA A 68 -0.96 -19.29 17.26
C ALA A 68 -1.20 -17.85 16.83
N TYR A 69 -0.40 -17.37 15.88
CA TYR A 69 -0.36 -15.95 15.52
C TYR A 69 -0.83 -15.63 14.10
N MET A 70 -0.93 -16.61 13.18
CA MET A 70 -1.42 -16.31 11.82
C MET A 70 -2.88 -15.84 11.82
N PRO A 71 -3.30 -15.02 10.83
CA PRO A 71 -4.69 -14.69 10.62
C PRO A 71 -5.57 -15.93 10.45
N ILE A 72 -6.84 -15.84 10.81
CA ILE A 72 -7.81 -16.94 10.60
C ILE A 72 -7.82 -17.38 9.13
N ALA A 73 -7.77 -16.44 8.19
CA ALA A 73 -7.69 -16.74 6.76
C ALA A 73 -6.53 -17.67 6.42
N ASP A 74 -5.33 -17.40 6.92
CA ASP A 74 -4.16 -18.24 6.62
C ASP A 74 -4.27 -19.63 7.21
N ALA A 75 -4.90 -19.77 8.38
CA ALA A 75 -5.13 -21.06 9.01
C ALA A 75 -6.23 -21.91 8.33
N THR A 76 -7.22 -21.24 7.70
CA THR A 76 -8.40 -21.92 7.14
C THR A 76 -8.36 -22.06 5.62
N ASP A 77 -7.66 -21.16 4.92
CA ASP A 77 -7.57 -21.19 3.46
C ASP A 77 -6.42 -22.07 2.93
N TYR A 78 -5.40 -22.31 3.74
CA TYR A 78 -4.25 -23.11 3.37
C TYR A 78 -4.11 -24.35 4.27
N PRO A 79 -3.84 -25.54 3.70
CA PRO A 79 -3.73 -26.77 4.49
C PRO A 79 -2.47 -26.79 5.35
N LYS A 80 -2.50 -27.53 6.47
CA LYS A 80 -1.34 -27.73 7.36
C LYS A 80 -0.09 -28.19 6.60
N ALA A 81 -0.25 -29.07 5.60
CA ALA A 81 0.84 -29.53 4.76
C ALA A 81 1.59 -28.41 4.04
N TYR A 82 0.87 -27.37 3.61
CA TYR A 82 1.46 -26.17 3.02
C TYR A 82 2.36 -25.45 4.04
N HIS A 83 1.86 -25.22 5.24
CA HIS A 83 2.63 -24.55 6.29
C HIS A 83 3.85 -25.40 6.73
N LEU A 84 3.69 -26.72 6.86
CA LEU A 84 4.79 -27.63 7.19
C LEU A 84 5.91 -27.57 6.14
N LYS A 85 5.58 -27.60 4.85
CA LYS A 85 6.56 -27.50 3.77
C LYS A 85 7.36 -26.19 3.85
N ASN A 86 6.70 -25.08 4.19
CA ASN A 86 7.36 -23.79 4.36
C ASN A 86 8.25 -23.76 5.61
N VAL A 87 7.83 -24.37 6.72
CA VAL A 87 8.65 -24.56 7.93
C VAL A 87 9.90 -25.36 7.60
N GLN A 88 9.75 -26.49 6.91
CA GLN A 88 10.86 -27.35 6.51
C GLN A 88 11.86 -26.63 5.62
N THR A 89 11.37 -25.84 4.66
CA THR A 89 12.25 -25.03 3.81
C THR A 89 13.00 -23.99 4.63
N ALA A 90 12.33 -23.31 5.57
CA ALA A 90 12.97 -22.33 6.45
C ALA A 90 14.06 -22.99 7.34
N PHE A 91 13.79 -24.12 7.98
CA PHE A 91 14.79 -24.86 8.75
C PHE A 91 15.95 -25.38 7.90
N ARG A 92 15.68 -25.70 6.65
CA ARG A 92 16.72 -26.10 5.71
C ARG A 92 17.75 -25.00 5.49
N THR A 93 17.33 -23.73 5.44
CA THR A 93 18.26 -22.61 5.32
C THR A 93 19.22 -22.46 6.49
N GLN A 94 18.79 -22.81 7.71
CA GLN A 94 19.67 -22.79 8.88
C GLN A 94 20.83 -23.80 8.78
N LYS A 95 20.64 -24.86 8.02
CA LYS A 95 21.63 -25.92 7.82
C LYS A 95 22.51 -25.68 6.60
N GLU A 96 21.96 -25.10 5.54
CA GLU A 96 22.59 -25.07 4.22
C GLU A 96 23.20 -23.72 3.86
N THR A 97 22.83 -22.61 4.54
CA THR A 97 23.40 -21.29 4.28
C THR A 97 24.55 -20.95 5.23
N ALA A 98 25.51 -20.15 4.76
CA ALA A 98 26.66 -19.72 5.56
C ALA A 98 26.27 -18.92 6.81
N TRP A 99 25.14 -18.24 6.78
CA TRP A 99 24.60 -17.39 7.88
C TRP A 99 23.55 -18.09 8.75
N GLY A 100 23.13 -19.31 8.40
CA GLY A 100 22.01 -19.96 9.06
C GLY A 100 22.17 -20.10 10.57
N LYS A 101 23.42 -20.36 11.06
CA LYS A 101 23.72 -20.43 12.48
C LYS A 101 23.96 -19.07 13.16
N GLN A 102 24.12 -18.00 12.38
CA GLN A 102 24.39 -16.64 12.88
C GLN A 102 23.08 -15.89 13.17
N VAL A 103 21.98 -16.25 12.53
CA VAL A 103 20.69 -15.62 12.71
C VAL A 103 20.14 -15.95 14.08
N PRO A 104 19.90 -14.95 14.96
CA PRO A 104 19.30 -15.19 16.28
C PRO A 104 17.90 -15.82 16.15
N GLU A 105 17.58 -16.72 17.08
CA GLU A 105 16.27 -17.42 17.09
C GLU A 105 15.08 -16.45 17.07
N LEU A 106 15.15 -15.34 17.83
CA LEU A 106 14.13 -14.30 17.81
C LEU A 106 13.88 -13.73 16.40
N LEU A 107 14.94 -13.42 15.67
CA LEU A 107 14.82 -12.85 14.32
C LEU A 107 14.39 -13.92 13.31
N PHE A 108 14.87 -15.13 13.44
CA PHE A 108 14.43 -16.25 12.61
C PHE A 108 12.92 -16.49 12.77
N ARG A 109 12.47 -16.58 14.01
CA ARG A 109 11.07 -16.83 14.35
C ARG A 109 10.11 -15.77 13.81
N HIS A 110 10.48 -14.50 13.87
CA HIS A 110 9.58 -13.39 13.49
C HIS A 110 9.78 -12.87 12.07
N PHE A 111 10.96 -13.06 11.45
CA PHE A 111 11.32 -12.42 10.19
C PHE A 111 11.87 -13.36 9.10
N VAL A 112 11.98 -14.66 9.37
CA VAL A 112 12.33 -15.69 8.38
C VAL A 112 11.19 -16.70 8.25
N LEU A 113 10.78 -17.29 9.39
CA LEU A 113 9.81 -18.37 9.45
C LEU A 113 8.45 -18.01 8.85
N PRO A 114 7.83 -16.84 9.14
CA PRO A 114 6.52 -16.48 8.61
C PRO A 114 6.54 -16.30 7.10
N MET A 115 5.51 -16.79 6.41
CA MET A 115 5.31 -16.58 4.98
C MET A 115 4.74 -15.20 4.70
N ARG A 116 3.69 -14.82 5.43
CA ARG A 116 2.96 -13.58 5.20
C ARG A 116 3.83 -12.35 5.43
N VAL A 117 3.77 -11.44 4.47
CA VAL A 117 4.45 -10.13 4.53
C VAL A 117 3.44 -8.99 4.64
N ASN A 118 2.41 -9.00 3.79
CA ASN A 118 1.36 -7.99 3.71
C ASN A 118 -0.03 -8.68 3.63
N ASN A 119 -0.89 -8.27 2.71
CA ASN A 119 -2.22 -8.85 2.45
C ASN A 119 -2.26 -9.72 1.18
N GLU A 120 -1.12 -10.15 0.69
CA GLU A 120 -0.97 -10.99 -0.49
C GLU A 120 -1.60 -12.38 -0.32
N PRO A 121 -2.03 -13.05 -1.41
CA PRO A 121 -2.25 -14.49 -1.42
C PRO A 121 -0.93 -15.21 -1.12
N LEU A 122 -0.96 -16.22 -0.24
CA LEU A 122 0.20 -17.07 -0.01
C LEU A 122 0.33 -18.07 -1.17
N ASP A 123 1.57 -18.36 -1.57
CA ASP A 123 1.88 -19.26 -2.67
C ASP A 123 3.09 -20.17 -2.35
N SER A 124 3.55 -20.93 -3.33
CA SER A 124 4.69 -21.85 -3.18
C SER A 124 6.05 -21.19 -3.41
N SER A 125 6.14 -19.88 -3.40
CA SER A 125 7.35 -19.10 -3.73
C SER A 125 8.57 -19.48 -2.89
N ARG A 126 8.43 -19.74 -1.59
CA ARG A 126 9.59 -20.02 -0.72
C ARG A 126 10.47 -21.14 -1.23
N ALA A 127 9.89 -22.29 -1.57
CA ALA A 127 10.65 -23.43 -2.07
C ALA A 127 11.24 -23.18 -3.47
N ILE A 128 10.50 -22.49 -4.33
CA ILE A 128 10.94 -22.14 -5.68
C ILE A 128 12.10 -21.15 -5.60
N PHE A 129 11.95 -20.09 -4.83
CA PHE A 129 12.99 -19.05 -4.67
C PHE A 129 14.25 -19.62 -4.00
N TYR A 130 14.10 -20.48 -2.99
CA TYR A 130 15.25 -21.15 -2.39
C TYR A 130 16.07 -21.91 -3.45
N ASN A 131 15.41 -22.69 -4.31
CA ASN A 131 16.09 -23.47 -5.32
C ASN A 131 16.79 -22.61 -6.39
N GLU A 132 16.21 -21.48 -6.76
CA GLU A 132 16.84 -20.55 -7.70
C GLU A 132 18.00 -19.76 -7.07
N LEU A 133 17.85 -19.36 -5.81
CA LEU A 133 18.78 -18.42 -5.17
C LEU A 133 19.97 -19.09 -4.47
N LYS A 134 19.83 -20.33 -3.97
CA LYS A 134 20.86 -20.97 -3.15
C LYS A 134 22.25 -21.04 -3.80
N GLU A 135 22.33 -21.33 -5.09
CA GLU A 135 23.62 -21.35 -5.80
C GLU A 135 24.10 -19.93 -6.14
N ARG A 136 23.17 -19.01 -6.34
CA ARG A 136 23.46 -17.62 -6.68
C ARG A 136 24.09 -16.83 -5.52
N VAL A 137 23.76 -17.22 -4.29
CA VAL A 137 24.29 -16.58 -3.06
C VAL A 137 25.43 -17.39 -2.41
N LYS A 138 25.78 -18.52 -2.97
CA LYS A 138 26.85 -19.40 -2.45
C LYS A 138 28.18 -18.67 -2.38
N GLY A 139 28.83 -18.76 -1.23
CA GLY A 139 30.13 -18.11 -0.99
C GLY A 139 30.08 -16.59 -0.78
N LYS A 140 28.91 -15.98 -0.79
CA LYS A 140 28.74 -14.55 -0.52
C LYS A 140 28.62 -14.27 0.98
N SER A 141 29.02 -13.06 1.40
CA SER A 141 28.63 -12.52 2.71
C SER A 141 27.11 -12.29 2.77
N MET A 142 26.55 -12.15 3.99
CA MET A 142 25.14 -11.82 4.13
C MET A 142 24.77 -10.52 3.38
N LYS A 143 25.59 -9.49 3.48
CA LYS A 143 25.35 -8.21 2.79
C LYS A 143 25.36 -8.36 1.28
N ASP A 144 26.34 -9.08 0.75
CA ASP A 144 26.43 -9.34 -0.70
C ASP A 144 25.29 -10.22 -1.17
N ALA A 145 24.84 -11.16 -0.36
CA ALA A 145 23.67 -12.00 -0.66
C ALA A 145 22.38 -11.16 -0.72
N ILE A 146 22.20 -10.19 0.20
CA ILE A 146 21.06 -9.27 0.17
C ILE A 146 21.05 -8.47 -1.13
N LEU A 147 22.18 -7.89 -1.51
CA LEU A 147 22.32 -7.14 -2.77
C LEU A 147 22.04 -8.05 -3.98
N GLU A 148 22.59 -9.26 -3.99
CA GLU A 148 22.39 -10.22 -5.08
C GLU A 148 20.93 -10.66 -5.24
N VAL A 149 20.22 -10.88 -4.13
CA VAL A 149 18.78 -11.18 -4.16
C VAL A 149 18.00 -10.01 -4.75
N ASN A 150 18.35 -8.77 -4.42
CA ASN A 150 17.68 -7.60 -4.97
C ASN A 150 17.91 -7.47 -6.49
N HIS A 151 19.10 -7.78 -6.98
CA HIS A 151 19.38 -7.89 -8.42
C HIS A 151 18.53 -8.97 -9.08
N TRP A 152 18.42 -10.15 -8.46
CA TRP A 152 17.53 -11.20 -8.96
C TRP A 152 16.06 -10.75 -8.99
N CYS A 153 15.61 -9.99 -7.98
CA CYS A 153 14.26 -9.41 -7.97
C CYS A 153 14.06 -8.43 -9.15
N HIS A 154 15.05 -7.60 -9.44
CA HIS A 154 14.99 -6.65 -10.56
C HIS A 154 14.95 -7.33 -11.93
N GLU A 155 15.58 -8.50 -12.08
CA GLU A 155 15.44 -9.32 -13.30
C GLU A 155 13.99 -9.73 -13.58
N LYS A 156 13.14 -9.79 -12.54
CA LYS A 156 11.79 -10.33 -12.59
C LYS A 156 10.70 -9.24 -12.59
N VAL A 157 10.85 -8.23 -11.76
CA VAL A 157 9.80 -7.24 -11.46
C VAL A 157 10.36 -5.83 -11.47
N THR A 158 9.59 -4.91 -12.02
CA THR A 158 9.83 -3.45 -11.94
C THR A 158 8.55 -2.72 -11.54
N TYR A 159 8.69 -1.46 -11.16
CA TYR A 159 7.58 -0.65 -10.67
C TYR A 159 6.52 -0.35 -11.73
N GLU A 160 5.25 -0.52 -11.34
CA GLU A 160 4.07 -0.02 -12.05
C GLU A 160 2.96 0.27 -11.02
N PRO A 161 2.36 1.48 -11.02
CA PRO A 161 1.23 1.76 -10.16
C PRO A 161 0.03 0.87 -10.50
N SER A 162 -0.71 0.44 -9.49
CA SER A 162 -1.89 -0.40 -9.64
C SER A 162 -2.84 -0.25 -8.45
N ASP A 163 -3.93 -1.04 -8.40
CA ASP A 163 -4.87 -1.03 -7.28
C ASP A 163 -4.22 -1.46 -5.94
N ALA A 164 -4.93 -1.22 -4.83
CA ALA A 164 -4.42 -1.47 -3.47
C ALA A 164 -4.23 -2.95 -3.12
N ARG A 165 -4.77 -3.89 -3.91
CA ARG A 165 -4.62 -5.33 -3.69
C ARG A 165 -3.18 -5.75 -3.99
N THR A 166 -2.56 -6.52 -3.09
CA THR A 166 -1.20 -7.04 -3.29
C THR A 166 -1.24 -8.39 -3.99
N SER A 167 -0.53 -8.53 -5.11
CA SER A 167 -0.35 -9.81 -5.79
C SER A 167 0.61 -10.71 -5.01
N SER A 168 0.49 -12.04 -5.17
CA SER A 168 1.45 -12.98 -4.60
C SER A 168 2.84 -12.83 -5.24
N PRO A 169 3.90 -13.30 -4.60
CA PRO A 169 5.25 -13.23 -5.17
C PRO A 169 5.37 -13.89 -6.55
N LEU A 170 4.77 -15.07 -6.76
CA LEU A 170 4.79 -15.74 -8.07
C LEU A 170 3.96 -15.00 -9.12
N GLN A 171 2.85 -14.38 -8.73
CA GLN A 171 2.03 -13.59 -9.64
C GLN A 171 2.73 -12.27 -10.01
N SER A 172 3.50 -11.69 -9.11
CA SER A 172 4.33 -10.53 -9.42
C SER A 172 5.36 -10.84 -10.51
N ILE A 173 6.01 -12.02 -10.44
CA ILE A 173 6.91 -12.51 -11.49
C ILE A 173 6.14 -12.74 -12.81
N LEU A 174 4.99 -13.39 -12.75
CA LEU A 174 4.18 -13.66 -13.94
C LEU A 174 3.77 -12.36 -14.64
N THR A 175 3.44 -11.35 -13.88
CA THR A 175 3.08 -10.02 -14.39
C THR A 175 4.29 -9.23 -14.91
N GLY A 176 5.47 -9.43 -14.30
CA GLY A 176 6.72 -8.70 -14.58
C GLY A 176 6.72 -7.28 -14.03
N ARG A 177 5.68 -6.87 -13.33
CA ARG A 177 5.51 -5.53 -12.76
C ARG A 177 4.72 -5.58 -11.45
N GLY A 178 4.93 -4.59 -10.60
CA GLY A 178 4.18 -4.40 -9.37
C GLY A 178 4.36 -3.01 -8.78
N ARG A 179 3.42 -2.56 -7.95
CA ARG A 179 3.63 -1.35 -7.14
C ARG A 179 4.60 -1.65 -5.97
N CYS A 180 5.02 -0.63 -5.24
CA CYS A 180 5.96 -0.78 -4.13
C CYS A 180 5.53 -1.84 -3.09
N GLY A 181 4.21 -2.03 -2.88
CA GLY A 181 3.67 -3.07 -2.02
C GLY A 181 3.97 -4.50 -2.51
N GLU A 182 3.86 -4.76 -3.84
CA GLU A 182 4.23 -6.03 -4.44
C GLU A 182 5.75 -6.24 -4.48
N GLU A 183 6.49 -5.22 -4.92
CA GLU A 183 7.96 -5.30 -5.00
C GLU A 183 8.58 -5.62 -3.64
N SER A 184 8.14 -4.93 -2.57
CA SER A 184 8.64 -5.18 -1.21
C SER A 184 8.20 -6.53 -0.66
N THR A 185 6.95 -6.96 -0.91
CA THR A 185 6.47 -8.30 -0.54
C THR A 185 7.28 -9.39 -1.22
N PHE A 186 7.54 -9.24 -2.51
CA PHE A 186 8.35 -10.16 -3.32
C PHE A 186 9.79 -10.24 -2.82
N THR A 187 10.44 -9.10 -2.61
CA THR A 187 11.84 -9.04 -2.14
C THR A 187 12.00 -9.61 -0.72
N VAL A 188 11.06 -9.32 0.20
CA VAL A 188 11.05 -9.94 1.55
C VAL A 188 10.89 -11.45 1.45
N SER A 189 9.99 -11.92 0.60
CA SER A 189 9.78 -13.37 0.39
C SER A 189 11.03 -14.05 -0.16
N ALA A 190 11.73 -13.42 -1.08
CA ALA A 190 12.99 -13.92 -1.65
C ALA A 190 14.11 -13.99 -0.60
N LEU A 191 14.28 -12.96 0.22
CA LEU A 191 15.27 -12.94 1.29
C LEU A 191 14.98 -13.99 2.37
N ARG A 192 13.72 -14.10 2.80
CA ARG A 192 13.29 -15.13 3.76
C ARG A 192 13.48 -16.55 3.21
N ALA A 193 13.32 -16.73 1.90
CA ALA A 193 13.52 -18.03 1.26
C ALA A 193 14.94 -18.58 1.40
N ILE A 194 15.94 -17.70 1.52
CA ILE A 194 17.34 -18.07 1.77
C ILE A 194 17.78 -17.87 3.22
N GLY A 195 16.83 -17.70 4.14
CA GLY A 195 17.08 -17.61 5.58
C GLY A 195 17.63 -16.28 6.09
N ILE A 196 17.51 -15.21 5.32
CA ILE A 196 17.87 -13.86 5.76
C ILE A 196 16.63 -13.21 6.39
N PRO A 197 16.72 -12.75 7.66
CA PRO A 197 15.62 -12.00 8.27
C PRO A 197 15.33 -10.74 7.46
N ALA A 198 14.08 -10.59 7.04
CA ALA A 198 13.64 -9.46 6.23
C ALA A 198 12.24 -9.03 6.64
N ARG A 199 11.97 -7.74 6.51
CA ARG A 199 10.69 -7.13 6.85
C ARG A 199 10.33 -6.03 5.86
N GLN A 200 9.03 -5.90 5.57
CA GLN A 200 8.50 -4.79 4.81
C GLN A 200 8.42 -3.57 5.71
N VAL A 201 9.06 -2.49 5.29
CA VAL A 201 8.95 -1.19 5.94
C VAL A 201 8.04 -0.30 5.11
N TYR A 202 7.17 0.44 5.75
CA TYR A 202 6.31 1.39 5.05
C TYR A 202 6.18 2.70 5.83
N THR A 203 6.14 3.80 5.07
CA THR A 203 5.56 5.03 5.55
C THR A 203 4.09 5.02 5.15
N PRO A 204 3.16 5.06 6.12
CA PRO A 204 1.73 4.95 5.79
C PRO A 204 1.26 6.09 4.90
N ARG A 205 1.84 7.27 5.08
CA ARG A 205 1.73 8.46 4.23
C ARG A 205 2.96 9.33 4.39
N TRP A 206 3.41 9.91 3.29
CA TRP A 206 4.42 10.96 3.33
C TRP A 206 3.88 12.24 3.97
N ALA A 207 4.73 12.96 4.69
CA ALA A 207 4.35 14.24 5.27
C ALA A 207 4.62 15.43 4.33
N HIS A 208 5.68 15.34 3.53
CA HIS A 208 6.14 16.41 2.64
C HIS A 208 5.58 16.37 1.23
N THR A 209 5.00 15.25 0.84
CA THR A 209 4.32 15.02 -0.44
C THR A 209 3.14 14.08 -0.24
N ASP A 210 2.30 13.92 -1.23
CA ASP A 210 1.20 12.98 -1.15
C ASP A 210 1.68 11.54 -1.40
N ASP A 211 0.76 10.56 -1.30
CA ASP A 211 1.02 9.13 -1.42
C ASP A 211 1.79 8.50 -0.24
N ASN A 212 2.21 7.26 -0.42
CA ASN A 212 2.92 6.42 0.55
C ASN A 212 4.04 5.66 -0.15
N HIS A 213 4.85 4.94 0.62
CA HIS A 213 5.86 4.06 0.04
C HIS A 213 6.14 2.87 0.96
N ALA A 214 6.55 1.76 0.34
CA ALA A 214 7.00 0.55 1.03
C ALA A 214 8.31 0.04 0.43
N TRP A 215 9.20 -0.43 1.29
CA TRP A 215 10.49 -0.98 0.92
C TRP A 215 10.90 -2.10 1.87
N VAL A 216 12.16 -2.46 1.92
CA VAL A 216 12.65 -3.62 2.65
C VAL A 216 13.76 -3.23 3.63
N GLU A 217 13.70 -3.78 4.84
CA GLU A 217 14.86 -3.94 5.70
C GLU A 217 15.26 -5.41 5.78
N ALA A 218 16.56 -5.67 5.67
CA ALA A 218 17.17 -6.97 5.81
C ALA A 218 18.25 -6.94 6.89
N TRP A 219 18.31 -8.00 7.70
CA TRP A 219 19.29 -8.11 8.77
C TRP A 219 20.55 -8.83 8.30
N ALA A 220 21.70 -8.27 8.61
CA ALA A 220 23.02 -8.87 8.39
C ALA A 220 23.98 -8.50 9.50
N ASP A 221 24.69 -9.48 10.02
CA ASP A 221 25.82 -9.29 10.94
C ASP A 221 25.50 -8.36 12.14
N GLY A 222 24.33 -8.51 12.73
CA GLY A 222 23.89 -7.79 13.92
C GLY A 222 23.16 -6.46 13.67
N LYS A 223 22.91 -6.08 12.40
CA LYS A 223 22.25 -4.81 12.05
C LYS A 223 21.16 -5.00 11.00
N TRP A 224 20.18 -4.11 11.05
CA TRP A 224 19.20 -3.94 9.98
C TRP A 224 19.69 -2.91 8.97
N TYR A 225 19.55 -3.25 7.68
CA TYR A 225 19.88 -2.42 6.54
C TYR A 225 18.66 -2.28 5.65
N PHE A 226 18.44 -1.09 5.10
CA PHE A 226 17.35 -0.92 4.15
C PHE A 226 17.84 -0.96 2.69
N LEU A 227 16.93 -1.29 1.80
CA LEU A 227 17.12 -1.30 0.35
C LEU A 227 15.79 -1.03 -0.36
N GLY A 228 15.84 -0.40 -1.52
CA GLY A 228 14.72 -0.30 -2.45
C GLY A 228 14.41 -1.68 -3.04
N ALA A 229 13.16 -2.13 -2.91
CA ALA A 229 12.75 -3.44 -3.40
C ALA A 229 12.75 -3.48 -4.93
N CYS A 230 13.38 -4.47 -5.53
CA CYS A 230 13.55 -4.57 -6.98
C CYS A 230 14.32 -3.39 -7.61
N GLU A 231 14.99 -2.59 -6.80
CA GLU A 231 15.73 -1.40 -7.19
C GLU A 231 17.18 -1.47 -6.67
N PRO A 232 18.03 -2.36 -7.22
CA PRO A 232 19.37 -2.60 -6.68
C PRO A 232 20.27 -1.38 -6.75
N GLU A 233 20.90 -1.09 -5.64
CA GLU A 233 21.97 -0.10 -5.51
C GLU A 233 23.30 -0.79 -5.21
N PRO A 234 24.47 -0.13 -5.42
CA PRO A 234 25.77 -0.72 -5.15
C PRO A 234 25.99 -1.13 -3.69
N VAL A 235 25.33 -0.45 -2.77
CA VAL A 235 25.48 -0.63 -1.32
C VAL A 235 24.12 -0.59 -0.62
N LEU A 236 24.03 -1.22 0.54
CA LEU A 236 22.88 -1.12 1.43
C LEU A 236 22.73 0.29 2.02
N ASN A 237 21.53 0.63 2.50
CA ASN A 237 21.16 1.95 3.00
C ASN A 237 21.23 3.06 1.93
N LEU A 238 21.19 2.68 0.68
CA LEU A 238 21.12 3.58 -0.45
C LEU A 238 19.89 3.25 -1.28
N ALA A 239 19.05 4.24 -1.53
CA ALA A 239 17.86 4.16 -2.37
C ALA A 239 17.44 5.57 -2.79
N TRP A 240 16.62 5.70 -3.83
CA TRP A 240 16.09 7.00 -4.24
C TRP A 240 15.32 7.73 -3.12
N PHE A 241 14.77 6.97 -2.18
CA PHE A 241 13.96 7.53 -1.09
C PHE A 241 14.76 7.93 0.16
N ASN A 242 16.09 7.94 0.16
CA ASN A 242 16.88 8.39 1.31
C ASN A 242 16.42 9.78 1.81
N ALA A 243 16.28 10.75 0.92
CA ALA A 243 15.86 12.10 1.29
C ALA A 243 14.36 12.14 1.72
N PRO A 244 13.39 11.59 0.96
CA PRO A 244 12.00 11.46 1.42
C PRO A 244 11.86 10.77 2.77
N ALA A 245 12.59 9.69 3.02
CA ALA A 245 12.54 8.95 4.27
C ALA A 245 12.99 9.81 5.48
N SER A 246 13.98 10.67 5.31
CA SER A 246 14.43 11.61 6.35
C SER A 246 13.37 12.66 6.71
N ARG A 247 12.38 12.86 5.85
CA ARG A 247 11.26 13.79 6.01
C ARG A 247 9.94 13.14 6.43
N ALA A 248 9.96 11.86 6.74
CA ALA A 248 8.76 11.15 7.15
C ALA A 248 8.39 11.47 8.61
N MET A 249 7.09 11.39 8.91
CA MET A 249 6.59 11.41 10.28
C MET A 249 6.65 10.04 10.92
N LEU A 250 6.34 8.98 10.18
CA LEU A 250 6.27 7.60 10.70
C LEU A 250 6.82 6.60 9.68
N MET A 251 7.49 5.59 10.22
CA MET A 251 7.93 4.38 9.52
C MET A 251 7.58 3.18 10.36
N HIS A 252 6.88 2.23 9.79
CA HIS A 252 6.41 1.05 10.50
C HIS A 252 6.84 -0.24 9.83
N THR A 253 6.87 -1.32 10.61
CA THR A 253 6.75 -2.68 10.11
C THR A 253 5.83 -3.48 11.04
N ARG A 254 5.23 -4.53 10.52
CA ARG A 254 4.44 -5.49 11.28
C ARG A 254 5.26 -6.76 11.46
N ALA A 255 5.84 -6.91 12.65
CA ALA A 255 6.49 -8.15 13.04
C ALA A 255 5.42 -9.22 13.31
N PHE A 256 5.57 -10.41 12.72
CA PHE A 256 4.64 -11.51 12.93
C PHE A 256 4.61 -11.92 14.42
N GLY A 257 3.43 -12.10 14.97
CA GLY A 257 3.22 -12.59 16.32
C GLY A 257 3.56 -11.60 17.43
N ASP A 258 3.78 -12.13 18.63
CA ASP A 258 4.14 -11.37 19.84
C ASP A 258 5.65 -11.11 19.85
N TYR A 259 6.08 -10.14 19.06
CA TYR A 259 7.48 -9.75 18.97
C TYR A 259 7.90 -8.87 20.15
N ARG A 260 9.02 -9.20 20.77
CA ARG A 260 9.60 -8.54 21.94
C ARG A 260 11.01 -8.04 21.66
N GLY A 261 11.16 -7.23 20.62
CA GLY A 261 12.41 -6.54 20.30
C GLY A 261 12.55 -5.19 21.01
N PRO A 262 13.63 -4.46 20.71
CA PRO A 262 13.95 -3.19 21.38
C PRO A 262 13.15 -2.00 20.85
N GLU A 263 12.47 -2.12 19.73
CA GLU A 263 11.79 -1.02 19.04
C GLU A 263 10.52 -0.57 19.79
N GLU A 264 10.14 0.70 19.61
CA GLU A 264 8.88 1.25 20.14
C GLU A 264 7.69 0.51 19.54
N VAL A 265 6.83 -0.02 20.39
CA VAL A 265 5.60 -0.71 19.99
C VAL A 265 4.50 0.31 19.72
N MET A 266 3.95 0.31 18.52
CA MET A 266 2.79 1.11 18.12
C MET A 266 1.48 0.41 18.52
N LEU A 267 1.35 -0.85 18.14
CA LEU A 267 0.18 -1.67 18.40
C LEU A 267 0.61 -3.14 18.54
N ARG A 268 0.00 -3.84 19.49
CA ARG A 268 0.14 -5.29 19.67
C ARG A 268 -1.21 -5.97 19.51
N THR A 269 -1.26 -6.95 18.62
CA THR A 269 -2.47 -7.75 18.36
C THR A 269 -2.16 -9.22 18.55
N ASN A 270 -3.15 -10.07 18.36
CA ASN A 270 -2.94 -11.52 18.37
C ASN A 270 -2.22 -12.02 17.10
N ASN A 271 -2.07 -11.20 16.06
CA ASN A 271 -1.40 -11.62 14.83
C ASN A 271 -0.02 -10.98 14.63
N PHE A 272 0.16 -9.76 15.10
CA PHE A 272 1.38 -9.00 14.83
C PHE A 272 1.67 -7.97 15.92
N THR A 273 2.91 -7.56 15.97
CA THR A 273 3.39 -6.39 16.70
C THR A 273 3.82 -5.34 15.69
N GLU A 274 3.11 -4.21 15.65
CA GLU A 274 3.50 -3.06 14.84
C GLU A 274 4.54 -2.24 15.59
N ILE A 275 5.71 -2.08 14.99
CA ILE A 275 6.85 -1.40 15.59
C ILE A 275 7.23 -0.16 14.79
N ASN A 276 7.69 0.86 15.51
CA ASN A 276 8.10 2.14 14.97
C ASN A 276 9.59 2.11 14.63
N LEU A 277 9.91 2.37 13.37
CA LEU A 277 11.27 2.34 12.83
C LEU A 277 11.77 3.73 12.41
N ILE A 278 11.03 4.79 12.73
CA ILE A 278 11.35 6.14 12.25
C ILE A 278 12.74 6.61 12.67
N ASP A 279 13.26 6.18 13.83
CA ASP A 279 14.60 6.53 14.30
C ASP A 279 15.72 6.04 13.36
N ASN A 280 15.46 5.03 12.53
CA ASN A 280 16.43 4.55 11.54
C ASN A 280 16.57 5.48 10.33
N TYR A 281 15.62 6.42 10.13
CA TYR A 281 15.50 7.19 8.90
C TYR A 281 15.57 8.70 9.08
N GLY A 282 15.09 9.22 10.20
CA GLY A 282 14.98 10.65 10.42
C GLY A 282 15.17 11.09 11.86
N SER A 283 15.31 12.38 12.05
CA SER A 283 15.37 12.99 13.37
C SER A 283 13.99 13.00 14.01
N THR A 284 13.87 12.47 15.22
CA THR A 284 12.61 12.28 15.92
C THR A 284 12.43 13.18 17.13
N GLY A 285 11.18 13.34 17.54
CA GLY A 285 10.77 13.90 18.81
C GLY A 285 9.68 13.02 19.42
N ARG A 286 9.61 12.99 20.76
CA ARG A 286 8.54 12.30 21.49
C ARG A 286 7.57 13.32 22.09
N ILE A 287 6.29 13.00 22.02
CA ILE A 287 5.23 13.73 22.70
C ILE A 287 4.44 12.75 23.55
N ASP A 288 4.19 13.12 24.82
CA ASP A 288 3.28 12.42 25.71
C ASP A 288 1.89 13.07 25.63
N PHE A 289 0.86 12.25 25.41
CA PHE A 289 -0.53 12.69 25.25
C PHE A 289 -1.36 12.28 26.46
N LYS A 290 -2.25 13.17 26.87
CA LYS A 290 -3.26 12.89 27.89
C LYS A 290 -4.64 13.15 27.32
N VAL A 291 -5.54 12.19 27.45
CA VAL A 291 -6.95 12.35 27.04
C VAL A 291 -7.80 12.52 28.30
N VAL A 292 -8.63 13.55 28.29
CA VAL A 292 -9.56 13.88 29.40
C VAL A 292 -10.98 14.06 28.85
N ASP A 293 -11.96 13.79 29.72
CA ASP A 293 -13.36 14.07 29.41
C ASP A 293 -13.71 15.58 29.53
N LYS A 294 -15.00 15.91 29.36
CA LYS A 294 -15.49 17.30 29.47
C LYS A 294 -15.23 17.93 30.82
N GLN A 295 -15.11 17.11 31.90
CA GLN A 295 -14.84 17.53 33.26
C GLN A 295 -13.35 17.56 33.62
N GLY A 296 -12.47 17.17 32.70
CA GLY A 296 -11.03 17.12 32.92
C GLY A 296 -10.54 15.83 33.59
N LYS A 297 -11.36 14.78 33.70
CA LYS A 297 -10.95 13.49 34.24
C LYS A 297 -10.22 12.68 33.16
N PRO A 298 -9.17 11.94 33.52
CA PRO A 298 -8.49 11.04 32.60
C PRO A 298 -9.43 9.99 32.01
N VAL A 299 -9.31 9.73 30.69
CA VAL A 299 -10.09 8.72 29.98
C VAL A 299 -9.19 7.53 29.62
N SER A 300 -9.44 6.40 30.27
CA SER A 300 -8.78 5.14 29.99
C SER A 300 -9.29 4.51 28.71
N ASP A 301 -8.41 3.82 28.00
CA ASP A 301 -8.73 3.10 26.77
C ASP A 301 -9.45 3.99 25.73
N ALA A 302 -9.06 5.27 25.67
CA ALA A 302 -9.42 6.17 24.58
C ALA A 302 -8.55 5.88 23.40
N ARG A 303 -9.14 5.78 22.22
CA ARG A 303 -8.40 5.66 20.96
C ARG A 303 -7.80 7.01 20.60
N VAL A 304 -6.52 7.03 20.28
CA VAL A 304 -5.79 8.21 19.83
C VAL A 304 -5.26 7.92 18.43
N ASP A 305 -5.83 8.60 17.44
CA ASP A 305 -5.45 8.49 16.03
C ASP A 305 -4.43 9.59 15.70
N PHE A 306 -3.26 9.19 15.26
CA PHE A 306 -2.20 10.07 14.78
C PHE A 306 -2.35 10.24 13.28
N LYS A 307 -2.66 11.45 12.85
CA LYS A 307 -3.07 11.72 11.48
C LYS A 307 -2.04 12.58 10.75
N ILE A 308 -1.68 12.16 9.55
CA ILE A 308 -0.81 12.88 8.62
C ILE A 308 -1.70 13.51 7.54
N TYR A 309 -1.47 14.79 7.22
CA TYR A 309 -2.08 15.38 6.03
C TYR A 309 -1.44 14.77 4.78
N ASN A 310 -2.27 14.13 3.98
CA ASN A 310 -1.82 13.53 2.74
C ASN A 310 -3.00 13.44 1.77
N TYR A 311 -2.81 13.87 0.53
CA TYR A 311 -3.90 14.34 -0.28
C TYR A 311 -4.66 15.41 0.53
N ALA A 312 -5.92 15.60 0.36
CA ALA A 312 -6.62 16.56 1.22
C ALA A 312 -7.35 15.86 2.37
N GLU A 313 -6.67 14.95 3.04
CA GLU A 313 -7.18 14.17 4.17
C GLU A 313 -6.22 14.23 5.36
N PHE A 314 -6.76 14.25 6.57
CA PHE A 314 -6.02 13.88 7.76
C PHE A 314 -6.09 12.36 7.93
N TYR A 315 -5.19 11.65 7.24
CA TYR A 315 -5.13 10.19 7.21
C TYR A 315 -4.63 9.63 8.54
N THR A 316 -5.33 8.65 9.10
CA THR A 316 -4.90 7.96 10.32
C THR A 316 -3.72 7.05 10.03
N ALA A 317 -2.51 7.52 10.33
CA ALA A 317 -1.28 6.79 10.09
C ALA A 317 -0.97 5.76 11.18
N ALA A 318 -1.38 6.02 12.42
CA ALA A 318 -1.25 5.13 13.56
C ALA A 318 -2.36 5.35 14.56
N SER A 319 -2.66 4.33 15.34
CA SER A 319 -3.63 4.42 16.45
C SER A 319 -3.02 3.78 17.69
N LYS A 320 -3.14 4.47 18.81
CA LYS A 320 -2.78 3.95 20.13
C LYS A 320 -3.95 4.12 21.10
N TYR A 321 -3.86 3.51 22.26
CA TYR A 321 -4.90 3.58 23.28
C TYR A 321 -4.31 4.11 24.57
N THR A 322 -5.09 4.89 25.32
CA THR A 322 -4.66 5.44 26.59
C THR A 322 -4.67 4.38 27.70
N ASN A 323 -3.71 4.50 28.60
CA ASN A 323 -3.65 3.69 29.82
C ASN A 323 -4.70 4.15 30.85
N LYS A 324 -4.68 3.55 32.03
CA LYS A 324 -5.61 3.88 33.15
C LYS A 324 -5.56 5.36 33.58
N ASN A 325 -4.44 6.04 33.33
CA ASN A 325 -4.26 7.47 33.62
C ASN A 325 -4.62 8.38 32.45
N GLY A 326 -5.24 7.85 31.39
CA GLY A 326 -5.57 8.58 30.20
C GLY A 326 -4.36 8.94 29.32
N GLN A 327 -3.24 8.24 29.44
CA GLN A 327 -1.96 8.61 28.82
C GLN A 327 -1.56 7.64 27.72
N THR A 328 -0.94 8.19 26.69
CA THR A 328 -0.21 7.48 25.63
C THR A 328 0.94 8.35 25.14
N PHE A 329 1.76 7.85 24.22
CA PHE A 329 2.84 8.63 23.63
C PHE A 329 3.13 8.19 22.20
N LEU A 330 3.87 9.02 21.48
CA LEU A 330 4.37 8.69 20.15
C LEU A 330 5.73 9.35 19.95
N SER A 331 6.66 8.60 19.32
CA SER A 331 7.86 9.15 18.72
C SER A 331 7.64 9.28 17.20
N ALA A 332 7.91 10.44 16.64
CA ALA A 332 7.69 10.73 15.23
C ALA A 332 8.74 11.71 14.68
N GLY A 333 8.83 11.84 13.36
CA GLY A 333 9.66 12.85 12.72
C GLY A 333 9.33 14.26 13.20
N LYS A 334 10.30 15.15 13.21
CA LYS A 334 10.16 16.54 13.73
C LYS A 334 9.33 17.42 12.80
N GLY A 335 8.04 17.16 12.75
CA GLY A 335 7.05 17.89 11.96
C GLY A 335 5.68 17.90 12.65
N ASP A 336 4.65 18.29 11.93
CA ASP A 336 3.30 18.45 12.45
C ASP A 336 2.39 17.27 12.10
N MET A 337 1.57 16.86 13.09
CA MET A 337 0.47 15.90 12.94
C MET A 337 -0.83 16.50 13.47
N PHE A 338 -1.93 16.01 12.98
CA PHE A 338 -3.25 16.23 13.54
C PHE A 338 -3.64 15.01 14.38
N VAL A 339 -3.84 15.20 15.68
CA VAL A 339 -4.09 14.10 16.62
C VAL A 339 -5.55 14.15 17.05
N TRP A 340 -6.25 13.02 16.92
CA TRP A 340 -7.67 12.86 17.18
C TRP A 340 -7.90 11.79 18.23
N ALA A 341 -8.50 12.17 19.36
CA ALA A 341 -8.86 11.21 20.39
C ALA A 341 -10.37 10.96 20.39
N SER A 342 -10.78 9.72 20.65
CA SER A 342 -12.20 9.37 20.72
C SER A 342 -12.49 8.27 21.74
N LYS A 343 -13.70 8.34 22.34
CA LYS A 343 -14.25 7.32 23.23
C LYS A 343 -15.77 7.46 23.30
N ASN A 344 -16.51 6.38 23.11
CA ASN A 344 -17.96 6.30 23.26
C ASN A 344 -18.73 7.44 22.55
N GLY A 345 -18.39 7.70 21.28
CA GLY A 345 -19.03 8.72 20.47
C GLY A 345 -18.54 10.16 20.72
N GLN A 346 -17.79 10.39 21.78
CA GLN A 346 -17.14 11.67 22.05
C GLN A 346 -15.76 11.75 21.39
N TYR A 347 -15.34 12.94 21.01
CA TYR A 347 -14.02 13.16 20.41
C TYR A 347 -13.44 14.53 20.73
N GLY A 348 -12.15 14.64 20.51
CA GLY A 348 -11.40 15.88 20.58
C GLY A 348 -10.14 15.78 19.73
N TYR A 349 -9.52 16.89 19.43
CA TYR A 349 -8.35 16.92 18.57
C TYR A 349 -7.39 18.05 18.94
N ALA A 350 -6.15 17.91 18.52
CA ALA A 350 -5.12 18.93 18.63
C ALA A 350 -4.12 18.82 17.46
N LYS A 351 -3.48 19.93 17.10
CA LYS A 351 -2.26 19.91 16.31
C LYS A 351 -1.09 19.58 17.24
N ALA A 352 -0.22 18.67 16.86
CA ALA A 352 0.98 18.29 17.57
C ALA A 352 2.22 18.58 16.71
N SER A 353 3.16 19.34 17.27
CA SER A 353 4.43 19.69 16.60
C SER A 353 5.58 18.94 17.24
N PHE A 354 5.94 17.80 16.66
CA PHE A 354 7.05 16.96 17.16
C PHE A 354 8.38 17.70 17.06
N GLY A 355 9.19 17.58 18.10
CA GLY A 355 10.43 18.34 18.25
C GLY A 355 10.24 19.71 18.90
N LYS A 356 8.99 20.17 19.09
CA LYS A 356 8.64 21.41 19.80
C LYS A 356 7.81 21.12 21.05
N ASP A 357 6.68 20.42 20.86
CA ASP A 357 5.80 20.02 21.95
C ASP A 357 6.37 18.81 22.69
N LYS A 358 6.11 18.72 23.99
CA LYS A 358 6.49 17.58 24.83
C LYS A 358 5.26 16.90 25.44
N ASN A 359 4.23 17.67 25.77
CA ASN A 359 2.99 17.19 26.38
C ASN A 359 1.80 17.86 25.73
N ILE A 360 0.79 17.08 25.38
CA ILE A 360 -0.46 17.59 24.81
C ILE A 360 -1.63 16.93 25.57
N THR A 361 -2.57 17.75 26.02
CA THR A 361 -3.84 17.26 26.58
C THR A 361 -4.95 17.45 25.55
N ILE A 362 -5.66 16.36 25.24
CA ILE A 362 -6.82 16.37 24.35
C ILE A 362 -8.07 16.15 25.18
N LYS A 363 -8.99 17.12 25.12
CA LYS A 363 -10.27 17.08 25.78
C LYS A 363 -11.35 16.57 24.84
N LEU A 364 -12.10 15.53 25.21
CA LEU A 364 -13.21 15.00 24.45
C LEU A 364 -14.42 15.93 24.54
N SER A 365 -14.36 17.05 23.83
CA SER A 365 -15.34 18.15 23.92
C SER A 365 -16.50 18.03 22.95
N TYR A 366 -16.37 17.21 21.91
CA TYR A 366 -17.27 17.15 20.76
C TYR A 366 -17.96 15.79 20.66
N ASP A 367 -19.09 15.77 19.97
CA ASP A 367 -19.85 14.59 19.58
C ASP A 367 -20.59 14.86 18.26
N GLU A 368 -21.39 13.92 17.77
CA GLU A 368 -22.14 14.09 16.51
C GLU A 368 -23.17 15.23 16.57
N LYS A 369 -23.73 15.53 17.75
CA LYS A 369 -24.71 16.63 17.93
C LYS A 369 -24.03 17.99 18.15
N HIS A 370 -22.83 17.97 18.69
CA HIS A 370 -22.04 19.15 19.00
C HIS A 370 -20.67 18.99 18.32
N PRO A 371 -20.60 19.19 17.00
CA PRO A 371 -19.38 18.94 16.22
C PRO A 371 -18.26 19.92 16.55
N GLY A 372 -17.06 19.57 16.08
CA GLY A 372 -15.87 20.40 16.19
C GLY A 372 -16.04 21.75 15.51
N LYS A 373 -15.02 22.59 15.65
CA LYS A 373 -15.00 23.94 15.10
C LYS A 373 -14.20 24.02 13.82
N ASP A 374 -14.64 24.87 12.90
CA ASP A 374 -13.92 25.22 11.70
C ASP A 374 -12.60 25.90 12.04
N SER A 375 -11.56 25.58 11.31
CA SER A 375 -10.27 26.21 11.51
C SER A 375 -9.32 26.04 10.32
N ASN A 376 -8.40 26.99 10.20
CA ASN A 376 -7.23 26.88 9.37
C ASN A 376 -6.11 26.17 10.15
N LEU A 377 -5.35 25.34 9.43
CA LEU A 377 -4.22 24.60 9.95
C LEU A 377 -3.04 24.71 8.99
N ASP A 378 -1.92 25.17 9.49
CA ASP A 378 -0.65 25.12 8.78
C ASP A 378 0.10 23.88 9.26
N ILE A 379 0.45 22.99 8.35
CA ILE A 379 1.12 21.71 8.62
C ILE A 379 2.51 21.78 8.03
N VAL A 380 3.51 21.60 8.84
CA VAL A 380 4.93 21.67 8.46
C VAL A 380 5.52 20.26 8.56
N PRO A 381 6.04 19.70 7.46
CA PRO A 381 6.71 18.39 7.49
C PRO A 381 8.10 18.51 8.14
N PRO A 382 8.71 17.36 8.53
CA PRO A 382 10.11 17.34 8.93
C PRO A 382 11.03 17.92 7.85
N LYS A 383 12.10 18.59 8.28
CA LYS A 383 13.15 19.04 7.37
C LYS A 383 13.99 17.87 6.90
N GLU A 384 14.49 17.95 5.68
CA GLU A 384 15.45 16.99 5.17
C GLU A 384 16.71 16.97 6.05
N ASN A 385 17.13 15.77 6.44
CA ASN A 385 18.35 15.53 7.20
C ASN A 385 18.88 14.14 6.81
N VAL A 386 19.35 14.03 5.58
CA VAL A 386 19.73 12.75 4.99
C VAL A 386 21.24 12.54 5.09
N GLN A 387 21.63 11.30 5.41
CA GLN A 387 22.97 10.79 5.22
C GLN A 387 22.93 9.74 4.11
N ILE A 388 23.77 9.92 3.10
CA ILE A 388 23.83 9.04 1.94
C ILE A 388 25.19 8.33 1.97
N PRO A 389 25.22 6.98 1.88
CA PRO A 389 26.46 6.24 1.73
C PRO A 389 27.24 6.70 0.50
N GLU A 390 28.55 6.78 0.65
CA GLU A 390 29.44 7.05 -0.47
C GLU A 390 29.52 5.84 -1.40
N VAL A 391 29.50 6.11 -2.70
CA VAL A 391 29.63 5.12 -3.77
C VAL A 391 30.63 5.65 -4.77
N SER A 392 31.63 4.87 -5.11
CA SER A 392 32.60 5.21 -6.15
C SER A 392 31.97 5.20 -7.55
N GLU A 393 32.55 5.95 -8.46
CA GLU A 393 32.11 5.94 -9.87
C GLU A 393 32.17 4.54 -10.49
N ALA A 394 33.17 3.74 -10.12
CA ALA A 394 33.34 2.37 -10.58
C ALA A 394 32.22 1.44 -10.08
N GLU A 395 31.85 1.53 -8.80
CA GLU A 395 30.72 0.77 -8.22
C GLU A 395 29.40 1.18 -8.87
N ARG A 396 29.19 2.47 -9.08
CA ARG A 396 27.99 2.98 -9.78
C ARG A 396 27.93 2.46 -11.22
N ALA A 397 29.02 2.53 -11.96
CA ALA A 397 29.07 2.07 -13.35
C ALA A 397 28.82 0.54 -13.45
N GLN A 398 29.38 -0.23 -12.52
CA GLN A 398 29.15 -1.68 -12.48
C GLN A 398 27.68 -2.01 -12.19
N ASN A 399 27.07 -1.32 -11.23
CA ASN A 399 25.68 -1.50 -10.89
C ASN A 399 24.76 -1.13 -12.08
N ASN A 400 25.00 0.00 -12.74
CA ASN A 400 24.22 0.43 -13.89
C ASN A 400 24.32 -0.56 -15.05
N LYS A 401 25.51 -1.15 -15.28
CA LYS A 401 25.68 -2.21 -16.28
C LYS A 401 24.79 -3.43 -15.94
N ARG A 402 24.80 -3.88 -14.69
CA ARG A 402 23.93 -4.98 -14.23
C ARG A 402 22.45 -4.65 -14.42
N LEU A 403 22.02 -3.46 -14.06
CA LEU A 403 20.63 -3.03 -14.25
C LEU A 403 20.20 -3.13 -15.71
N THR A 404 21.08 -2.70 -16.66
CA THR A 404 20.81 -2.82 -18.10
C THR A 404 20.67 -4.28 -18.55
N GLU A 405 21.54 -5.17 -18.05
CA GLU A 405 21.47 -6.61 -18.34
C GLU A 405 20.19 -7.25 -17.78
N GLU A 406 19.79 -6.86 -16.58
CA GLU A 406 18.59 -7.31 -15.88
C GLU A 406 17.30 -6.79 -16.55
N ASP A 407 17.29 -5.53 -16.99
CA ASP A 407 16.23 -4.96 -17.82
C ASP A 407 16.05 -5.76 -19.12
N ALA A 408 17.13 -6.16 -19.77
CA ALA A 408 17.06 -6.99 -20.97
C ALA A 408 16.45 -8.37 -20.71
N ILE A 409 16.79 -9.01 -19.58
CA ILE A 409 16.20 -10.30 -19.18
C ILE A 409 14.69 -10.15 -18.99
N ARG A 410 14.26 -9.15 -18.23
CA ARG A 410 12.84 -8.89 -17.98
C ARG A 410 12.09 -8.50 -19.27
N ASN A 411 12.65 -7.63 -20.08
CA ASN A 411 12.03 -7.17 -21.32
C ASN A 411 11.89 -8.31 -22.34
N ASN A 412 12.83 -9.23 -22.42
CA ASN A 412 12.71 -10.44 -23.24
C ASN A 412 11.53 -11.30 -22.81
N TYR A 413 11.27 -11.42 -21.50
CA TYR A 413 10.09 -12.10 -21.00
C TYR A 413 8.80 -11.35 -21.34
N ILE A 414 8.75 -10.04 -21.10
CA ILE A 414 7.58 -9.20 -21.40
C ILE A 414 7.28 -9.19 -22.91
N ALA A 415 8.27 -9.26 -23.77
CA ALA A 415 8.10 -9.33 -25.22
C ALA A 415 7.33 -10.59 -25.68
N THR A 416 7.18 -11.60 -24.84
CA THR A 416 6.32 -12.77 -25.10
C THR A 416 4.82 -12.51 -24.89
N PHE A 417 4.44 -11.35 -24.35
CA PHE A 417 3.05 -10.98 -24.12
C PHE A 417 2.40 -10.50 -25.40
N PRO A 418 1.08 -10.70 -25.57
CA PRO A 418 0.37 -10.19 -26.72
C PRO A 418 0.34 -8.66 -26.74
N THR A 419 0.43 -8.13 -27.94
CA THR A 419 0.31 -6.70 -28.21
C THR A 419 -0.88 -6.45 -29.14
N GLN A 420 -1.29 -5.20 -29.28
CA GLN A 420 -2.36 -4.83 -30.24
C GLN A 420 -2.02 -5.30 -31.67
N GLU A 421 -0.75 -5.16 -32.09
CA GLU A 421 -0.29 -5.60 -33.42
C GLU A 421 -0.33 -7.15 -33.55
N SER A 422 0.15 -7.89 -32.55
CA SER A 422 0.14 -9.36 -32.60
C SER A 422 -1.28 -9.95 -32.56
N MET A 423 -2.27 -9.19 -32.07
CA MET A 423 -3.67 -9.61 -31.94
C MET A 423 -4.61 -9.03 -33.00
N LYS A 424 -4.08 -8.30 -34.01
CA LYS A 424 -4.91 -7.61 -35.00
C LYS A 424 -5.84 -8.52 -35.80
N ASP A 425 -5.38 -9.74 -36.07
CA ASP A 425 -6.12 -10.76 -36.85
C ASP A 425 -6.77 -11.82 -35.94
N TYR A 426 -6.87 -11.56 -34.63
CA TYR A 426 -7.47 -12.50 -33.69
C TYR A 426 -8.99 -12.63 -33.95
N ALA A 427 -9.46 -13.87 -34.01
CA ALA A 427 -10.83 -14.20 -34.43
C ALA A 427 -11.94 -13.67 -33.47
N ILE A 428 -11.56 -13.22 -32.27
CA ILE A 428 -12.48 -12.70 -31.26
C ILE A 428 -11.98 -11.31 -30.81
N PRO A 429 -12.14 -10.27 -31.65
CA PRO A 429 -11.55 -8.95 -31.40
C PRO A 429 -12.06 -8.28 -30.10
N GLU A 430 -13.28 -8.56 -29.67
CA GLU A 430 -13.84 -8.04 -28.41
C GLU A 430 -13.13 -8.56 -27.16
N ALA A 431 -12.42 -9.68 -27.25
CA ALA A 431 -11.61 -10.23 -26.15
C ALA A 431 -10.18 -9.64 -26.10
N THR A 432 -9.69 -9.05 -27.20
CA THR A 432 -8.32 -8.56 -27.32
C THR A 432 -7.91 -7.63 -26.19
N PRO A 433 -8.69 -6.62 -25.76
CA PRO A 433 -8.29 -5.75 -24.66
C PRO A 433 -8.03 -6.50 -23.35
N TYR A 434 -8.83 -7.49 -23.03
CA TYR A 434 -8.70 -8.28 -21.80
C TYR A 434 -7.49 -9.21 -21.87
N ILE A 435 -7.22 -9.81 -23.02
CA ILE A 435 -6.06 -10.69 -23.25
C ILE A 435 -4.75 -9.88 -23.09
N ILE A 436 -4.68 -8.68 -23.66
CA ILE A 436 -3.51 -7.80 -23.54
C ILE A 436 -3.31 -7.36 -22.08
N LYS A 437 -4.37 -6.93 -21.40
CA LYS A 437 -4.31 -6.49 -20.01
C LYS A 437 -3.93 -7.61 -19.04
N ALA A 438 -4.21 -8.86 -19.41
CA ALA A 438 -3.84 -10.03 -18.60
C ALA A 438 -2.32 -10.28 -18.50
N ARG A 439 -1.51 -9.62 -19.33
CA ARG A 439 -0.04 -9.75 -19.33
C ARG A 439 0.40 -11.23 -19.32
N GLY A 440 1.21 -11.66 -18.37
CA GLY A 440 1.66 -13.05 -18.27
C GLY A 440 0.55 -14.10 -18.14
N ASN A 441 -0.65 -13.73 -17.69
CA ASN A 441 -1.83 -14.61 -17.61
C ASN A 441 -2.65 -14.68 -18.92
N TRP A 442 -2.17 -14.07 -19.99
CA TRP A 442 -2.90 -13.94 -21.25
C TRP A 442 -3.38 -15.26 -21.85
N ARG A 443 -2.62 -16.34 -21.65
CA ARG A 443 -2.99 -17.67 -22.15
C ARG A 443 -4.24 -18.20 -21.48
N THR A 444 -4.40 -17.96 -20.17
CA THR A 444 -5.59 -18.33 -19.40
C THR A 444 -6.81 -17.59 -19.92
N ILE A 445 -6.72 -16.26 -20.08
CA ILE A 445 -7.84 -15.44 -20.55
C ILE A 445 -8.20 -15.78 -22.00
N LYS A 446 -7.22 -15.97 -22.87
CA LYS A 446 -7.43 -16.39 -24.25
C LYS A 446 -8.13 -17.75 -24.32
N ALA A 447 -7.61 -18.75 -23.60
CA ALA A 447 -8.20 -20.09 -23.55
C ALA A 447 -9.62 -20.08 -22.98
N PHE A 448 -9.88 -19.23 -21.98
CA PHE A 448 -11.23 -19.06 -21.43
C PHE A 448 -12.23 -18.58 -22.48
N VAL A 449 -11.90 -17.55 -23.24
CA VAL A 449 -12.79 -17.02 -24.29
C VAL A 449 -12.97 -18.03 -25.43
N GLU A 450 -11.91 -18.71 -25.84
CA GLU A 450 -11.96 -19.73 -26.90
C GLU A 450 -12.77 -20.96 -26.52
N LYS A 451 -12.78 -21.33 -25.23
CA LYS A 451 -13.61 -22.43 -24.69
C LYS A 451 -15.11 -22.12 -24.76
N HIS A 452 -15.50 -20.87 -24.59
CA HIS A 452 -16.91 -20.42 -24.52
C HIS A 452 -17.44 -19.96 -25.87
N THR A 453 -17.61 -20.89 -26.83
CA THR A 453 -18.06 -20.58 -28.20
C THR A 453 -19.53 -20.26 -28.29
N THR A 454 -20.37 -20.91 -27.50
CA THR A 454 -21.88 -20.77 -27.53
C THR A 454 -22.35 -19.65 -26.61
N ASP A 455 -21.63 -19.35 -25.56
CA ASP A 455 -21.98 -18.37 -24.53
C ASP A 455 -20.91 -17.25 -24.41
N ARG A 456 -20.25 -16.97 -25.54
CA ARG A 456 -19.16 -15.97 -25.63
C ARG A 456 -19.54 -14.60 -25.08
N LYS A 457 -20.75 -14.12 -25.35
CA LYS A 457 -21.21 -12.84 -24.82
C LYS A 457 -21.12 -12.79 -23.29
N ARG A 458 -21.56 -13.85 -22.63
CA ARG A 458 -21.47 -13.99 -21.17
C ARG A 458 -20.01 -14.04 -20.70
N ALA A 459 -19.14 -14.72 -21.44
CA ALA A 459 -17.71 -14.76 -21.11
C ALA A 459 -17.05 -13.37 -21.18
N ILE A 460 -17.33 -12.60 -22.23
CA ILE A 460 -16.86 -11.21 -22.36
C ILE A 460 -17.44 -10.31 -21.26
N GLU A 461 -18.72 -10.48 -20.96
CA GLU A 461 -19.38 -9.75 -19.88
C GLU A 461 -18.72 -10.06 -18.51
N LEU A 462 -18.38 -11.32 -18.23
CA LEU A 462 -17.62 -11.69 -17.04
C LEU A 462 -16.27 -10.96 -17.00
N LEU A 463 -15.49 -11.00 -18.10
CA LEU A 463 -14.18 -10.33 -18.16
C LEU A 463 -14.29 -8.82 -17.96
N SER A 464 -15.37 -8.20 -18.39
CA SER A 464 -15.60 -6.76 -18.20
C SER A 464 -15.84 -6.35 -16.74
N THR A 465 -16.15 -7.32 -15.87
CA THR A 465 -16.31 -7.08 -14.42
C THR A 465 -15.00 -7.13 -13.64
N LEU A 466 -13.90 -7.53 -14.29
CA LEU A 466 -12.60 -7.75 -13.66
C LEU A 466 -11.69 -6.53 -13.81
N SER A 467 -10.92 -6.23 -12.76
CA SER A 467 -9.86 -5.25 -12.85
C SER A 467 -8.69 -5.77 -13.70
N ASP A 468 -7.80 -4.88 -14.13
CA ASP A 468 -6.58 -5.28 -14.84
C ASP A 468 -5.75 -6.27 -14.01
N LYS A 469 -5.66 -6.08 -12.70
CA LYS A 469 -4.95 -6.97 -11.79
C LYS A 469 -5.65 -8.34 -11.67
N ASP A 470 -6.98 -8.38 -11.66
CA ASP A 470 -7.72 -9.65 -11.69
C ASP A 470 -7.46 -10.43 -12.97
N LEU A 471 -7.43 -9.76 -14.11
CA LEU A 471 -7.07 -10.40 -15.38
C LEU A 471 -5.66 -11.02 -15.35
N ARG A 472 -4.73 -10.39 -14.63
CA ARG A 472 -3.34 -10.83 -14.50
C ARG A 472 -3.15 -12.07 -13.62
N ASP A 473 -4.08 -12.34 -12.69
CA ASP A 473 -3.93 -13.44 -11.73
C ASP A 473 -5.15 -14.36 -11.56
N MET A 474 -6.24 -14.13 -12.31
CA MET A 474 -7.44 -14.97 -12.22
C MET A 474 -7.21 -16.35 -12.85
N PRO A 475 -7.36 -17.45 -12.11
CA PRO A 475 -7.20 -18.79 -12.66
C PRO A 475 -8.45 -19.26 -13.40
N MET A 476 -8.28 -20.19 -14.35
CA MET A 476 -9.35 -20.75 -15.18
C MET A 476 -10.52 -21.30 -14.36
N TYR A 477 -10.24 -22.04 -13.26
CA TYR A 477 -11.29 -22.68 -12.47
C TYR A 477 -12.22 -21.69 -11.77
N ILE A 478 -11.76 -20.47 -11.47
CA ILE A 478 -12.59 -19.39 -10.94
C ILE A 478 -13.49 -18.81 -12.06
N LEU A 479 -12.90 -18.59 -13.25
CA LEU A 479 -13.68 -18.12 -14.41
C LEU A 479 -14.77 -19.13 -14.77
N ASP A 480 -14.44 -20.40 -14.82
CA ASP A 480 -15.37 -21.50 -15.12
C ASP A 480 -16.51 -21.59 -14.08
N ASP A 481 -16.21 -21.42 -12.79
CA ASP A 481 -17.22 -21.41 -11.72
C ASP A 481 -18.22 -20.27 -11.93
N ASN A 482 -17.76 -19.09 -12.29
CA ASN A 482 -18.62 -17.94 -12.54
C ASN A 482 -19.44 -18.08 -13.84
N MET A 483 -18.88 -18.74 -14.86
CA MET A 483 -19.59 -19.01 -16.12
C MET A 483 -20.69 -20.04 -15.96
N SER A 484 -20.42 -21.12 -15.24
CA SER A 484 -21.33 -22.25 -15.08
C SER A 484 -22.39 -22.04 -13.99
N ALA A 485 -22.22 -21.07 -13.12
CA ALA A 485 -23.18 -20.76 -12.07
C ALA A 485 -24.52 -20.26 -12.64
N PRO A 486 -25.65 -20.60 -12.03
CA PRO A 486 -26.97 -20.17 -12.51
C PRO A 486 -27.23 -18.67 -12.34
N SER A 487 -26.38 -17.98 -11.60
CA SER A 487 -26.54 -16.57 -11.29
C SER A 487 -26.15 -15.66 -12.46
N ASN A 488 -26.91 -14.56 -12.62
CA ASN A 488 -26.56 -13.47 -13.54
C ASN A 488 -25.61 -12.42 -12.93
N GLN A 489 -25.26 -12.58 -11.65
CA GLN A 489 -24.26 -11.74 -10.98
C GLN A 489 -22.87 -12.31 -11.24
N LEU A 490 -22.23 -11.87 -12.31
CA LEU A 490 -21.04 -12.51 -12.87
C LEU A 490 -19.75 -12.24 -12.10
N SER A 491 -19.58 -11.04 -11.50
CA SER A 491 -18.33 -10.68 -10.84
C SER A 491 -17.99 -11.61 -9.67
N PRO A 492 -16.81 -12.23 -9.67
CA PRO A 492 -16.33 -12.99 -8.52
C PRO A 492 -15.77 -12.10 -7.40
N ARG A 493 -15.55 -10.82 -7.69
CA ARG A 493 -14.89 -9.88 -6.78
C ARG A 493 -15.88 -8.94 -6.13
N VAL A 494 -15.74 -8.78 -4.81
CA VAL A 494 -16.54 -7.86 -4.00
C VAL A 494 -15.76 -6.57 -3.72
N GLU A 495 -14.51 -6.68 -3.29
CA GLU A 495 -13.64 -5.57 -2.92
C GLU A 495 -12.18 -5.87 -3.33
N SER A 496 -11.32 -6.21 -2.40
CA SER A 496 -9.90 -6.54 -2.63
C SER A 496 -9.50 -7.86 -1.97
N GLU A 497 -10.46 -8.78 -1.82
CA GLU A 497 -10.29 -10.08 -1.19
C GLU A 497 -9.47 -11.05 -2.04
N LEU A 498 -9.03 -12.12 -1.40
CA LEU A 498 -8.36 -13.23 -2.07
C LEU A 498 -9.40 -14.14 -2.75
N ILE A 499 -9.23 -14.41 -4.04
CA ILE A 499 -10.08 -15.34 -4.79
C ILE A 499 -9.28 -16.61 -5.06
N LEU A 500 -9.27 -17.52 -4.08
CA LEU A 500 -8.47 -18.76 -4.12
C LEU A 500 -9.31 -20.01 -4.41
N LYS A 501 -10.62 -19.96 -4.13
CA LYS A 501 -11.51 -21.11 -4.22
C LYS A 501 -12.77 -20.73 -5.00
N PRO A 502 -13.27 -21.62 -5.89
CA PRO A 502 -14.56 -21.43 -6.52
C PRO A 502 -15.69 -21.53 -5.48
N PHE A 503 -16.71 -20.69 -5.58
CA PHE A 503 -17.74 -20.60 -4.56
C PHE A 503 -19.17 -20.49 -5.11
N LYS A 504 -19.38 -19.98 -6.32
CA LYS A 504 -20.74 -19.69 -6.80
C LYS A 504 -21.58 -20.93 -6.98
N ASN A 505 -21.07 -21.95 -7.67
CA ASN A 505 -21.80 -23.21 -7.81
C ASN A 505 -21.95 -23.92 -6.45
N TYR A 506 -20.97 -23.80 -5.59
CA TYR A 506 -21.03 -24.35 -4.25
C TYR A 506 -22.22 -23.81 -3.45
N PHE A 507 -22.32 -22.49 -3.34
CA PHE A 507 -23.40 -21.86 -2.57
C PHE A 507 -24.75 -21.95 -3.25
N ALA A 508 -24.82 -21.93 -4.58
CA ALA A 508 -26.06 -22.21 -5.30
C ALA A 508 -26.62 -23.61 -4.95
N LYS A 509 -25.76 -24.60 -4.78
CA LYS A 509 -26.14 -25.95 -4.37
C LYS A 509 -26.46 -26.05 -2.87
N VAL A 510 -25.63 -25.42 -2.02
CA VAL A 510 -25.79 -25.48 -0.56
C VAL A 510 -27.11 -24.87 -0.12
N PHE A 511 -27.50 -23.76 -0.72
CA PHE A 511 -28.74 -23.04 -0.41
C PHE A 511 -29.86 -23.25 -1.41
N ASP A 512 -29.85 -24.36 -2.18
CA ASP A 512 -30.83 -24.64 -3.20
C ASP A 512 -32.30 -24.53 -2.68
N LYS A 513 -32.54 -25.08 -1.49
CA LYS A 513 -33.86 -25.05 -0.84
C LYS A 513 -34.27 -23.67 -0.34
N GLU A 514 -33.35 -22.89 0.13
CA GLU A 514 -33.54 -21.55 0.71
C GLU A 514 -33.46 -20.44 -0.34
N ALA A 515 -32.91 -20.72 -1.52
CA ALA A 515 -32.60 -19.73 -2.56
C ALA A 515 -33.80 -18.86 -2.95
N GLU A 516 -34.99 -19.44 -3.13
CA GLU A 516 -36.17 -18.69 -3.48
C GLU A 516 -36.62 -17.74 -2.35
N ALA A 517 -36.57 -18.22 -1.11
CA ALA A 517 -36.93 -17.40 0.06
C ALA A 517 -35.94 -16.25 0.22
N PHE A 518 -34.61 -16.50 0.06
CA PHE A 518 -33.60 -15.47 0.14
C PHE A 518 -33.70 -14.45 -1.00
N ARG A 519 -34.03 -14.86 -2.23
CA ARG A 519 -34.32 -13.93 -3.34
C ARG A 519 -35.50 -13.02 -3.07
N LYS A 520 -36.61 -13.57 -2.50
CA LYS A 520 -37.80 -12.78 -2.13
C LYS A 520 -37.50 -11.83 -0.97
N ASN A 521 -36.73 -12.28 0.01
CA ASN A 521 -36.41 -11.51 1.19
C ASN A 521 -34.94 -11.71 1.63
N PRO A 522 -33.98 -10.93 1.09
CA PRO A 522 -32.55 -11.08 1.42
C PRO A 522 -32.22 -10.89 2.90
N SER A 523 -33.09 -10.24 3.69
CA SER A 523 -32.89 -10.15 5.15
C SER A 523 -32.86 -11.50 5.86
N LEU A 524 -33.44 -12.54 5.26
CA LEU A 524 -33.36 -13.91 5.77
C LEU A 524 -31.92 -14.46 5.68
N LEU A 525 -31.17 -14.11 4.63
CA LEU A 525 -29.75 -14.46 4.53
C LEU A 525 -28.92 -13.70 5.58
N VAL A 526 -29.23 -12.43 5.85
CA VAL A 526 -28.59 -11.66 6.91
C VAL A 526 -28.79 -12.34 8.27
N THR A 527 -30.02 -12.74 8.58
CA THR A 527 -30.37 -13.49 9.81
C THR A 527 -29.63 -14.81 9.88
N TRP A 528 -29.63 -15.58 8.78
CA TRP A 528 -28.92 -16.86 8.74
C TRP A 528 -27.43 -16.69 9.05
N ILE A 529 -26.77 -15.69 8.44
CA ILE A 529 -25.35 -15.40 8.69
C ILE A 529 -25.12 -15.02 10.15
N LYS A 530 -25.96 -14.13 10.71
CA LYS A 530 -25.87 -13.72 12.12
C LYS A 530 -25.96 -14.91 13.07
N GLU A 531 -26.83 -15.88 12.79
CA GLU A 531 -27.05 -17.04 13.64
C GLU A 531 -25.98 -18.13 13.48
N ASN A 532 -25.36 -18.25 12.30
CA ASN A 532 -24.50 -19.38 11.96
C ASN A 532 -23.02 -19.05 11.84
N ILE A 533 -22.64 -17.77 11.77
CA ILE A 533 -21.24 -17.32 11.64
C ILE A 533 -20.86 -16.53 12.89
N LYS A 534 -19.88 -17.04 13.62
CA LYS A 534 -19.35 -16.37 14.83
C LYS A 534 -18.33 -15.28 14.45
N MET A 535 -18.33 -14.21 15.20
CA MET A 535 -17.33 -13.15 15.02
C MET A 535 -16.05 -13.47 15.78
N ASN A 536 -14.89 -13.19 15.15
CA ASN A 536 -13.61 -13.25 15.83
C ASN A 536 -13.61 -12.27 17.02
N PRO A 537 -13.32 -12.72 18.25
CA PRO A 537 -13.31 -11.84 19.42
C PRO A 537 -12.17 -10.82 19.39
N ASP A 538 -11.10 -11.05 18.60
CA ASP A 538 -10.02 -10.09 18.41
C ASP A 538 -10.39 -9.03 17.37
N ILE A 539 -10.91 -7.91 17.84
CA ILE A 539 -11.30 -6.78 16.97
C ILE A 539 -10.11 -6.06 16.32
N HIS A 540 -8.89 -6.30 16.79
CA HIS A 540 -7.64 -5.73 16.26
C HIS A 540 -6.88 -6.72 15.39
N ALA A 541 -7.42 -7.90 15.14
CA ALA A 541 -6.81 -8.91 14.29
C ALA A 541 -6.51 -8.35 12.89
N MET A 542 -5.46 -8.88 12.28
CA MET A 542 -5.12 -8.53 10.91
C MET A 542 -6.26 -8.92 9.97
N ARG A 543 -6.76 -7.95 9.22
CA ARG A 543 -7.90 -8.12 8.31
C ARG A 543 -7.45 -8.69 6.97
N ILE A 544 -7.09 -9.97 6.96
CA ILE A 544 -6.89 -10.75 5.74
C ILE A 544 -8.22 -11.44 5.44
N PRO A 545 -8.88 -11.12 4.31
CA PRO A 545 -10.17 -11.71 3.99
C PRO A 545 -10.08 -13.22 3.80
N GLN A 546 -10.93 -13.96 4.52
CA GLN A 546 -11.14 -15.38 4.25
C GLN A 546 -11.90 -15.55 2.94
N THR A 547 -11.63 -16.66 2.22
CA THR A 547 -12.50 -17.07 1.14
C THR A 547 -13.90 -17.41 1.67
N PRO A 548 -14.97 -17.21 0.89
CA PRO A 548 -16.32 -17.55 1.35
C PRO A 548 -16.47 -19.03 1.74
N ILE A 549 -15.75 -19.94 1.09
CA ILE A 549 -15.72 -21.36 1.46
C ILE A 549 -15.13 -21.54 2.86
N SER A 550 -14.03 -20.84 3.19
CA SER A 550 -13.41 -20.97 4.50
C SER A 550 -14.23 -20.34 5.63
N VAL A 551 -14.96 -19.26 5.35
CA VAL A 551 -15.96 -18.72 6.30
C VAL A 551 -17.06 -19.76 6.56
N TRP A 552 -17.59 -20.38 5.52
CA TRP A 552 -18.59 -21.43 5.64
C TRP A 552 -18.10 -22.63 6.44
N GLU A 553 -16.90 -23.10 6.16
CA GLU A 553 -16.36 -24.30 6.81
C GLU A 553 -15.93 -24.07 8.27
N SER A 554 -15.34 -22.92 8.58
CA SER A 554 -14.86 -22.59 9.93
C SER A 554 -15.96 -22.05 10.83
N ARG A 555 -16.99 -21.44 10.27
CA ARG A 555 -18.08 -20.77 11.01
C ARG A 555 -17.62 -19.64 11.90
N VAL A 556 -16.41 -19.10 11.66
CA VAL A 556 -15.86 -17.95 12.38
C VAL A 556 -15.13 -17.04 11.41
N THR A 557 -15.28 -15.72 11.59
CA THR A 557 -14.68 -14.73 10.70
C THR A 557 -14.58 -13.35 11.34
N ASP A 558 -13.89 -12.42 10.70
CA ASP A 558 -13.97 -10.98 11.02
C ASP A 558 -15.12 -10.28 10.28
N ALA A 559 -15.37 -9.01 10.64
CA ALA A 559 -16.46 -8.24 10.07
C ALA A 559 -16.34 -8.07 8.55
N ARG A 560 -15.13 -7.82 8.04
CA ARG A 560 -14.89 -7.62 6.61
C ARG A 560 -15.12 -8.89 5.82
N SER A 561 -14.61 -10.01 6.26
CA SER A 561 -14.80 -11.30 5.61
C SER A 561 -16.28 -11.75 5.68
N ARG A 562 -17.00 -11.40 6.76
CA ARG A 562 -18.44 -11.61 6.86
C ARG A 562 -19.19 -10.82 5.80
N ASP A 563 -18.87 -9.57 5.60
CA ASP A 563 -19.52 -8.70 4.63
C ASP A 563 -19.27 -9.20 3.20
N ILE A 564 -18.03 -9.61 2.90
CA ILE A 564 -17.67 -10.25 1.61
C ILE A 564 -18.43 -11.58 1.45
N PHE A 565 -18.46 -12.41 2.48
CA PHE A 565 -19.22 -13.67 2.48
C PHE A 565 -20.70 -13.46 2.16
N PHE A 566 -21.33 -12.44 2.76
CA PHE A 566 -22.72 -12.11 2.45
C PHE A 566 -22.89 -11.78 0.96
N VAL A 567 -22.04 -10.92 0.40
CA VAL A 567 -22.14 -10.52 -1.02
C VAL A 567 -21.91 -11.73 -1.93
N ASP A 568 -20.93 -12.57 -1.65
CA ASP A 568 -20.61 -13.74 -2.46
C ASP A 568 -21.73 -14.77 -2.44
N VAL A 569 -22.33 -15.06 -1.28
CA VAL A 569 -23.50 -15.94 -1.17
C VAL A 569 -24.70 -15.33 -1.87
N ALA A 570 -25.01 -14.06 -1.64
CA ALA A 570 -26.12 -13.36 -2.30
C ALA A 570 -25.99 -13.42 -3.82
N ARG A 571 -24.81 -13.08 -4.36
CA ARG A 571 -24.54 -13.16 -5.81
C ARG A 571 -24.65 -14.59 -6.35
N SER A 572 -24.21 -15.58 -5.59
CA SER A 572 -24.35 -17.01 -5.98
C SER A 572 -25.80 -17.42 -6.14
N LEU A 573 -26.71 -16.79 -5.39
CA LEU A 573 -28.14 -17.02 -5.44
C LEU A 573 -28.90 -16.08 -6.40
N GLY A 574 -28.18 -15.21 -7.12
CA GLY A 574 -28.76 -14.26 -8.06
C GLY A 574 -29.32 -12.99 -7.41
N ILE A 575 -28.95 -12.69 -6.17
CA ILE A 575 -29.31 -11.47 -5.47
C ILE A 575 -28.25 -10.40 -5.75
N GLU A 576 -28.66 -9.22 -6.21
CA GLU A 576 -27.74 -8.11 -6.35
C GLU A 576 -27.29 -7.63 -4.97
N ALA A 577 -26.00 -7.70 -4.71
CA ALA A 577 -25.39 -7.26 -3.45
C ALA A 577 -24.02 -6.63 -3.71
N ARG A 578 -23.63 -5.70 -2.84
CA ARG A 578 -22.38 -4.98 -2.97
C ARG A 578 -21.89 -4.44 -1.62
N ILE A 579 -20.62 -4.10 -1.56
CA ILE A 579 -20.11 -3.07 -0.67
C ILE A 579 -20.17 -1.77 -1.48
N ASP A 580 -20.90 -0.77 -0.99
CA ASP A 580 -21.04 0.50 -1.71
C ASP A 580 -19.68 1.22 -1.81
N PRO A 581 -19.23 1.59 -3.02
CA PRO A 581 -17.89 2.13 -3.21
C PRO A 581 -17.67 3.50 -2.55
N VAL A 582 -18.73 4.27 -2.33
CA VAL A 582 -18.63 5.61 -1.69
C VAL A 582 -18.68 5.52 -0.18
N THR A 583 -19.65 4.81 0.36
CA THR A 583 -19.95 4.79 1.80
C THR A 583 -19.33 3.61 2.55
N TRP A 584 -18.84 2.60 1.82
CA TRP A 584 -18.37 1.30 2.34
C TRP A 584 -19.42 0.49 3.07
N LYS A 585 -20.70 0.81 2.87
CA LYS A 585 -21.81 0.07 3.45
C LYS A 585 -22.06 -1.21 2.68
N LEU A 586 -22.39 -2.26 3.43
CA LEU A 586 -22.90 -3.50 2.86
C LEU A 586 -24.34 -3.32 2.44
N GLN A 587 -24.67 -3.70 1.22
CA GLN A 587 -26.00 -3.48 0.65
C GLN A 587 -26.47 -4.65 -0.20
N TYR A 588 -27.79 -4.87 -0.24
CA TYR A 588 -28.47 -5.67 -1.25
C TYR A 588 -29.59 -4.89 -1.93
N LYS A 589 -30.01 -5.32 -3.12
CA LYS A 589 -31.07 -4.64 -3.85
C LYS A 589 -32.42 -5.34 -3.65
N LYS A 590 -33.45 -4.55 -3.32
CA LYS A 590 -34.81 -5.01 -3.14
C LYS A 590 -35.79 -4.01 -3.76
N GLY A 591 -36.67 -4.47 -4.67
CA GLY A 591 -37.60 -3.57 -5.30
C GLY A 591 -37.00 -2.39 -6.06
N GLY A 592 -35.79 -2.56 -6.60
CA GLY A 592 -35.07 -1.51 -7.30
C GLY A 592 -34.20 -0.60 -6.40
N ASN A 593 -34.36 -0.65 -5.08
CA ASN A 593 -33.63 0.18 -4.13
C ASN A 593 -32.50 -0.59 -3.42
N TRP A 594 -31.41 0.11 -3.10
CA TRP A 594 -30.37 -0.41 -2.24
C TRP A 594 -30.79 -0.31 -0.78
N VAL A 595 -30.69 -1.42 -0.06
CA VAL A 595 -31.00 -1.56 1.37
C VAL A 595 -29.70 -1.83 2.12
N ASP A 596 -29.45 -1.07 3.17
CA ASP A 596 -28.28 -1.25 4.02
C ASP A 596 -28.44 -2.52 4.87
N VAL A 597 -27.38 -3.32 4.96
CA VAL A 597 -27.29 -4.50 5.80
C VAL A 597 -26.71 -4.10 7.14
N ASP A 598 -27.46 -4.41 8.19
CA ASP A 598 -27.01 -4.29 9.56
C ASP A 598 -27.24 -5.63 10.28
N PHE A 599 -26.16 -6.29 10.67
CA PHE A 599 -26.25 -7.56 11.37
C PHE A 599 -26.73 -7.41 12.82
N ASP A 600 -26.69 -6.22 13.39
CA ASP A 600 -27.12 -5.95 14.76
C ASP A 600 -28.59 -5.51 14.87
N SER A 601 -29.15 -5.02 13.79
CA SER A 601 -30.54 -4.57 13.69
C SER A 601 -31.44 -5.64 13.08
N ALA A 602 -32.67 -5.78 13.62
CA ALA A 602 -33.68 -6.68 13.06
C ALA A 602 -34.52 -6.02 11.94
N THR A 603 -34.32 -4.73 11.67
CA THR A 603 -35.11 -3.95 10.70
C THR A 603 -34.30 -3.53 9.50
N GLU A 604 -34.89 -3.68 8.31
CA GLU A 604 -34.33 -3.11 7.08
C GLU A 604 -34.24 -1.60 7.21
N GLN A 605 -33.04 -1.05 6.98
CA GLN A 605 -32.82 0.40 7.02
C GLN A 605 -32.58 0.92 5.61
N VAL A 606 -33.42 1.84 5.16
CA VAL A 606 -33.14 2.69 4.02
C VAL A 606 -32.51 3.96 4.57
N ALA A 607 -31.32 4.28 4.10
CA ALA A 607 -30.61 5.48 4.53
C ALA A 607 -31.45 6.72 4.26
N LYS A 608 -31.63 7.56 5.29
CA LYS A 608 -32.19 8.90 5.10
C LYS A 608 -31.08 9.78 4.58
N THR A 609 -31.34 10.45 3.47
CA THR A 609 -30.32 11.24 2.76
C THR A 609 -30.71 12.71 2.64
N GLY A 610 -29.71 13.56 2.50
CA GLY A 610 -29.82 14.95 2.10
C GLY A 610 -28.82 15.27 1.00
N THR A 611 -28.79 16.50 0.57
CA THR A 611 -27.92 16.97 -0.52
C THR A 611 -26.87 17.94 0.00
N LEU A 612 -25.63 17.71 -0.36
CA LEU A 612 -24.52 18.65 -0.13
C LEU A 612 -24.18 19.38 -1.42
N VAL A 613 -24.22 20.71 -1.38
CA VAL A 613 -23.75 21.58 -2.47
C VAL A 613 -22.54 22.37 -1.96
N LEU A 614 -21.43 22.26 -2.68
CA LEU A 614 -20.23 23.04 -2.41
C LEU A 614 -20.15 24.22 -3.36
N LYS A 615 -20.01 25.44 -2.82
CA LYS A 615 -19.71 26.65 -3.59
C LYS A 615 -18.20 26.84 -3.66
N TYR A 616 -17.68 27.05 -4.83
CA TYR A 616 -16.27 27.36 -5.07
C TYR A 616 -16.13 28.49 -6.06
N LYS A 617 -15.18 29.37 -5.82
CA LYS A 617 -14.82 30.44 -6.76
C LYS A 617 -13.57 30.00 -7.54
N PRO A 618 -13.71 29.63 -8.82
CA PRO A 618 -12.58 29.23 -9.64
C PRO A 618 -11.47 30.30 -9.68
N THR A 619 -10.24 29.82 -9.70
CA THR A 619 -9.05 30.65 -9.86
C THR A 619 -8.34 30.28 -11.16
N GLU A 620 -7.40 31.09 -11.60
CA GLU A 620 -6.71 30.90 -12.88
C GLU A 620 -5.99 29.53 -12.96
N TYR A 621 -5.36 29.07 -11.86
CA TYR A 621 -4.64 27.80 -11.82
C TYR A 621 -5.49 26.62 -11.31
N LEU A 622 -6.56 26.88 -10.57
CA LEU A 622 -7.47 25.87 -10.04
C LEU A 622 -8.91 26.29 -10.34
N ASP A 623 -9.42 25.83 -11.45
CA ASP A 623 -10.78 26.09 -11.92
C ASP A 623 -11.79 25.06 -11.44
N ASP A 624 -11.37 23.79 -11.30
CA ASP A 624 -12.20 22.67 -10.88
C ASP A 624 -11.46 21.76 -9.88
N PRO A 625 -11.61 22.02 -8.56
CA PRO A 625 -10.97 21.21 -7.55
C PRO A 625 -11.35 19.75 -7.63
N LYS A 626 -10.34 18.89 -7.46
CA LYS A 626 -10.51 17.42 -7.48
C LYS A 626 -10.66 16.86 -6.08
N TYR A 627 -11.52 15.87 -5.96
CA TYR A 627 -11.62 15.06 -4.75
C TYR A 627 -10.28 14.35 -4.50
N TYR A 628 -9.92 14.10 -3.28
CA TYR A 628 -8.61 13.68 -2.79
C TYR A 628 -7.51 14.74 -2.95
N THR A 629 -7.25 15.24 -4.13
CA THR A 629 -6.15 16.18 -4.35
C THR A 629 -6.34 17.50 -3.59
N HIS A 630 -7.56 18.05 -3.60
CA HIS A 630 -7.82 19.38 -3.06
C HIS A 630 -8.79 19.41 -1.89
N PHE A 631 -9.68 18.41 -1.80
CA PHE A 631 -10.62 18.31 -0.69
C PHE A 631 -11.11 16.86 -0.51
N THR A 632 -11.53 16.56 0.72
CA THR A 632 -12.17 15.30 1.08
C THR A 632 -13.28 15.51 2.09
N ILE A 633 -14.19 14.55 2.17
CA ILE A 633 -15.32 14.56 3.10
C ILE A 633 -15.28 13.27 3.90
N SER A 634 -15.33 13.39 5.22
CA SER A 634 -15.42 12.25 6.13
C SER A 634 -16.67 12.33 6.97
N LYS A 635 -17.43 11.24 7.07
CA LYS A 635 -18.53 11.11 8.02
C LYS A 635 -17.98 10.87 9.43
N ILE A 636 -18.57 11.47 10.44
CA ILE A 636 -18.26 11.18 11.84
C ILE A 636 -19.20 10.09 12.32
N VAL A 637 -18.65 8.94 12.68
CA VAL A 637 -19.40 7.78 13.15
C VAL A 637 -18.79 7.34 14.47
N ASN A 638 -19.59 7.35 15.53
CA ASN A 638 -19.15 7.00 16.87
C ASN A 638 -17.88 7.75 17.33
N GLY A 639 -17.79 9.05 17.01
CA GLY A 639 -16.67 9.92 17.35
C GLY A 639 -15.41 9.73 16.47
N ARG A 640 -15.49 8.97 15.39
CA ARG A 640 -14.38 8.71 14.47
C ARG A 640 -14.71 9.20 13.07
N THR A 641 -13.68 9.57 12.30
CA THR A 641 -13.82 9.99 10.91
C THR A 641 -13.79 8.78 9.96
N TRP A 642 -14.75 8.72 9.05
CA TRP A 642 -14.83 7.75 7.94
C TRP A 642 -14.81 8.48 6.62
N LEU A 643 -13.74 8.30 5.87
CA LEU A 643 -13.60 8.93 4.57
C LEU A 643 -14.65 8.41 3.59
N MET A 644 -15.37 9.35 2.95
CA MET A 644 -16.24 9.03 1.83
C MET A 644 -15.39 8.90 0.57
N ASN A 645 -15.55 7.81 -0.16
CA ASN A 645 -14.78 7.57 -1.37
C ASN A 645 -15.58 8.01 -2.60
N PHE A 646 -15.39 9.24 -3.05
CA PHE A 646 -16.01 9.75 -4.26
C PHE A 646 -15.14 9.60 -5.50
N ASP A 647 -13.98 8.98 -5.38
CA ASP A 647 -13.11 8.73 -6.51
C ASP A 647 -13.35 7.33 -7.07
N GLU A 648 -13.71 7.25 -8.34
CA GLU A 648 -13.89 6.02 -9.09
C GLU A 648 -12.59 5.50 -9.72
N GLY A 649 -11.49 6.25 -9.57
CA GLY A 649 -10.17 5.87 -10.09
C GLY A 649 -9.58 4.68 -9.33
N GLN A 650 -9.35 3.57 -10.02
CA GLN A 650 -8.81 2.35 -9.40
C GLN A 650 -7.28 2.38 -9.20
N VAL A 651 -6.59 3.27 -9.89
CA VAL A 651 -5.11 3.24 -9.99
C VAL A 651 -4.45 4.47 -9.37
N ASP A 652 -5.16 5.59 -9.32
CA ASP A 652 -4.58 6.89 -8.97
C ASP A 652 -5.59 7.73 -8.20
N MET A 653 -5.37 7.92 -6.92
CA MET A 653 -6.19 8.79 -6.09
C MET A 653 -6.19 10.22 -6.67
N GLY A 654 -7.36 10.83 -6.74
CA GLY A 654 -7.54 12.17 -7.33
C GLY A 654 -7.67 12.20 -8.86
N GLY A 655 -7.81 11.03 -9.51
CA GLY A 655 -7.91 10.95 -10.97
C GLY A 655 -9.25 11.32 -11.59
N GLY A 656 -10.36 11.19 -10.88
CA GLY A 656 -11.69 11.18 -11.49
C GLY A 656 -12.63 12.29 -11.07
N THR A 657 -13.06 12.29 -9.83
CA THR A 657 -14.17 13.14 -9.37
C THR A 657 -13.75 14.57 -9.10
N THR A 658 -14.49 15.52 -9.71
CA THR A 658 -14.24 16.95 -9.51
C THR A 658 -15.41 17.64 -8.81
N TRP A 659 -15.13 18.84 -8.28
CA TRP A 659 -16.15 19.69 -7.72
C TRP A 659 -17.29 19.97 -8.72
N ALA A 660 -16.96 20.31 -9.97
CA ALA A 660 -17.95 20.66 -10.98
C ALA A 660 -18.84 19.48 -11.37
N ASN A 661 -18.31 18.25 -11.35
CA ASN A 661 -19.04 17.06 -11.76
C ASN A 661 -20.13 16.67 -10.75
N ILE A 662 -19.84 16.72 -9.46
CA ILE A 662 -20.73 16.24 -8.41
C ILE A 662 -21.16 17.37 -7.46
N PHE A 663 -20.22 18.00 -6.78
CA PHE A 663 -20.51 18.82 -5.60
C PHE A 663 -21.11 20.18 -5.93
N LYS A 664 -20.85 20.72 -7.12
CA LYS A 664 -21.51 21.93 -7.63
C LYS A 664 -22.99 21.71 -7.86
N LYS A 665 -23.36 20.52 -8.34
CA LYS A 665 -24.73 20.14 -8.66
C LYS A 665 -25.49 19.60 -7.43
N GLY A 666 -24.79 18.98 -6.53
CA GLY A 666 -25.30 18.38 -5.31
C GLY A 666 -24.96 16.90 -5.19
N ALA A 667 -24.23 16.54 -4.15
CA ALA A 667 -23.91 15.18 -3.78
C ALA A 667 -24.95 14.65 -2.77
N THR A 668 -25.47 13.46 -3.00
CA THR A 668 -26.33 12.79 -2.03
C THR A 668 -25.48 12.15 -0.93
N LEU A 669 -25.76 12.50 0.31
CA LEU A 669 -25.10 11.95 1.48
C LEU A 669 -26.14 11.47 2.50
N ASP A 670 -25.78 10.44 3.28
CA ASP A 670 -26.58 10.01 4.41
C ASP A 670 -26.69 11.11 5.47
N GLU A 671 -27.80 11.09 6.23
CA GLU A 671 -27.92 11.97 7.39
C GLU A 671 -26.77 11.77 8.37
N GLY A 672 -26.33 12.82 9.01
CA GLY A 672 -25.28 12.80 10.03
C GLY A 672 -24.32 13.98 9.96
N THR A 673 -23.31 13.92 10.78
CA THR A 673 -22.27 14.94 10.88
C THR A 673 -21.03 14.54 10.09
N TYR A 674 -20.45 15.53 9.43
CA TYR A 674 -19.33 15.37 8.51
C TYR A 674 -18.24 16.39 8.79
N MET A 675 -17.02 16.04 8.38
CA MET A 675 -15.87 16.95 8.32
C MET A 675 -15.41 17.05 6.87
N LEU A 676 -15.35 18.27 6.33
CA LEU A 676 -14.71 18.58 5.07
C LEU A 676 -13.30 19.09 5.37
N VAL A 677 -12.32 18.51 4.72
CA VAL A 677 -10.92 18.96 4.73
C VAL A 677 -10.55 19.39 3.34
N SER A 678 -9.92 20.56 3.24
CA SER A 678 -9.34 21.06 1.99
C SER A 678 -7.95 21.58 2.26
N GLY A 679 -7.11 21.64 1.24
CA GLY A 679 -5.78 22.18 1.45
C GLY A 679 -4.99 22.33 0.17
N GLN A 680 -3.87 23.01 0.31
CA GLN A 680 -2.89 23.20 -0.73
C GLN A 680 -1.50 22.90 -0.18
N ARG A 681 -0.80 21.99 -0.86
CA ARG A 681 0.59 21.71 -0.57
C ARG A 681 1.49 22.73 -1.25
N MET A 682 2.48 23.22 -0.50
CA MET A 682 3.47 24.16 -0.96
C MET A 682 4.70 23.41 -1.50
N ALA A 683 5.57 24.10 -2.25
CA ALA A 683 6.77 23.51 -2.84
C ALA A 683 7.76 22.97 -1.79
N ASP A 684 7.80 23.51 -0.59
CA ASP A 684 8.61 23.03 0.52
C ASP A 684 7.99 21.83 1.25
N GLY A 685 6.81 21.38 0.81
CA GLY A 685 6.06 20.28 1.38
C GLY A 685 5.12 20.67 2.52
N SER A 686 5.14 21.93 2.99
CA SER A 686 4.17 22.43 3.96
C SER A 686 2.76 22.50 3.36
N VAL A 687 1.74 22.53 4.21
CA VAL A 687 0.34 22.55 3.76
C VAL A 687 -0.43 23.65 4.45
N MET A 688 -1.20 24.40 3.66
CA MET A 688 -2.23 25.32 4.15
C MET A 688 -3.57 24.61 4.08
N ALA A 689 -3.98 23.96 5.18
CA ALA A 689 -5.24 23.23 5.28
C ALA A 689 -6.37 24.08 5.88
N HIS A 690 -7.60 23.74 5.50
CA HIS A 690 -8.82 24.21 6.12
C HIS A 690 -9.70 22.99 6.47
N LYS A 691 -10.30 22.99 7.65
CA LYS A 691 -11.33 22.01 8.02
C LYS A 691 -12.59 22.68 8.48
N CYS A 692 -13.72 22.16 8.08
CA CYS A 692 -15.02 22.58 8.59
C CYS A 692 -15.92 21.39 8.89
N PHE A 693 -16.87 21.58 9.81
CA PHE A 693 -17.84 20.58 10.18
C PHE A 693 -19.23 21.00 9.70
N PHE A 694 -20.02 20.03 9.26
CA PHE A 694 -21.38 20.29 8.78
C PHE A 694 -22.29 19.10 9.06
N THR A 695 -23.59 19.35 9.00
CA THR A 695 -24.61 18.32 9.21
C THR A 695 -25.50 18.19 7.98
N ILE A 696 -25.72 16.96 7.57
CA ILE A 696 -26.70 16.60 6.53
C ILE A 696 -27.99 16.19 7.23
N ASN A 697 -29.07 16.88 6.90
CA ASN A 697 -30.41 16.60 7.40
C ASN A 697 -31.23 15.94 6.28
N PRO A 698 -32.11 14.97 6.61
CA PRO A 698 -32.94 14.27 5.64
C PRO A 698 -33.77 15.22 4.78
N GLY A 699 -33.74 15.01 3.47
CA GLY A 699 -34.52 15.77 2.49
C GLY A 699 -34.13 17.25 2.35
N LYS A 700 -33.06 17.70 3.02
CA LYS A 700 -32.61 19.11 2.95
C LYS A 700 -31.33 19.25 2.14
N THR A 701 -31.12 20.44 1.59
CA THR A 701 -29.86 20.83 0.96
C THR A 701 -29.01 21.63 1.95
N THR A 702 -27.80 21.13 2.18
CA THR A 702 -26.74 21.85 2.93
C THR A 702 -25.81 22.51 1.91
N VAL A 703 -25.60 23.82 2.04
CA VAL A 703 -24.73 24.59 1.15
C VAL A 703 -23.53 25.07 1.95
N LEU A 704 -22.32 24.78 1.47
CA LEU A 704 -21.06 25.17 2.09
C LEU A 704 -20.12 25.84 1.08
N ASP A 705 -19.26 26.72 1.55
CA ASP A 705 -18.14 27.24 0.78
C ASP A 705 -16.97 26.24 0.83
N LEU A 706 -16.48 25.82 -0.32
CA LEU A 706 -15.24 25.08 -0.45
C LEU A 706 -14.08 26.07 -0.41
N ILE A 707 -13.47 26.20 0.75
CA ILE A 707 -12.35 27.12 1.00
C ILE A 707 -11.05 26.38 0.73
N ILE A 708 -10.35 26.74 -0.34
CA ILE A 708 -8.99 26.29 -0.61
C ILE A 708 -8.06 27.48 -0.39
N ARG A 709 -7.29 27.42 0.69
CA ARG A 709 -6.37 28.48 1.08
C ARG A 709 -5.28 28.63 0.03
N GLN A 710 -4.94 29.87 -0.29
CA GLN A 710 -3.95 30.19 -1.32
C GLN A 710 -2.83 31.03 -0.74
N GLU A 711 -1.63 30.80 -1.24
CA GLU A 711 -0.53 31.73 -0.99
C GLU A 711 -0.76 33.03 -1.76
N THR A 712 -0.79 34.13 -1.06
CA THR A 712 -1.02 35.47 -1.62
C THR A 712 0.27 36.14 -2.08
N GLU A 713 1.44 35.62 -1.69
CA GLU A 713 2.71 36.18 -2.12
C GLU A 713 3.01 35.83 -3.59
N GLY A 714 3.58 36.76 -4.31
CA GLY A 714 4.03 36.58 -5.70
C GLY A 714 5.21 35.59 -5.79
N VAL A 715 5.56 35.24 -7.02
CA VAL A 715 6.70 34.33 -7.28
C VAL A 715 7.99 35.02 -6.86
N LYS A 716 8.79 34.36 -6.04
CA LYS A 716 10.09 34.85 -5.58
C LYS A 716 11.21 34.21 -6.40
N VAL A 717 12.27 34.98 -6.67
CA VAL A 717 13.51 34.41 -7.16
C VAL A 717 14.18 33.68 -6.00
N ILE A 718 14.39 32.39 -6.17
CA ILE A 718 14.91 31.47 -5.13
C ILE A 718 16.35 31.03 -5.38
N GLY A 719 16.88 31.32 -6.57
CA GLY A 719 18.24 30.96 -6.95
C GLY A 719 18.59 31.41 -8.36
N SER A 720 19.66 30.89 -8.89
CA SER A 720 20.11 31.13 -10.26
C SER A 720 20.48 29.86 -10.99
N PHE A 721 20.36 29.89 -12.31
CA PHE A 721 20.82 28.84 -13.23
C PHE A 721 21.26 29.50 -14.55
N ASN A 722 22.43 29.08 -15.08
CA ASN A 722 22.97 29.67 -16.30
C ASN A 722 22.28 29.09 -17.55
N SER A 723 21.41 29.85 -18.17
CA SER A 723 20.67 29.47 -19.40
C SER A 723 21.57 29.22 -20.62
N GLU A 724 22.83 29.65 -20.60
CA GLU A 724 23.82 29.37 -21.64
C GLU A 724 24.44 27.97 -21.52
N ASP A 725 24.15 27.22 -20.48
CA ASP A 725 24.69 25.87 -20.29
C ASP A 725 24.24 24.94 -21.42
N LEU A 726 25.18 24.07 -21.80
CA LEU A 726 25.06 23.19 -22.95
C LEU A 726 24.53 21.82 -22.58
N PHE A 727 23.64 21.30 -23.42
CA PHE A 727 23.22 19.90 -23.41
C PHE A 727 23.33 19.31 -24.82
N GLU A 728 23.39 17.99 -24.91
CA GLU A 728 23.44 17.31 -26.19
C GLU A 728 22.03 17.06 -26.73
N LYS A 729 21.77 17.55 -27.94
CA LYS A 729 20.55 17.29 -28.70
C LYS A 729 20.91 16.83 -30.10
N ASP A 730 20.42 15.66 -30.48
CA ASP A 730 20.65 15.07 -31.81
C ASP A 730 22.15 15.04 -32.21
N GLY A 731 23.01 14.68 -31.23
CA GLY A 731 24.45 14.59 -31.38
C GLY A 731 25.21 15.95 -31.47
N LYS A 732 24.53 17.06 -31.13
CA LYS A 732 25.13 18.42 -31.11
C LYS A 732 24.97 19.06 -29.74
N GLU A 733 25.97 19.77 -29.29
CA GLU A 733 25.87 20.62 -28.11
C GLU A 733 25.10 21.90 -28.44
N VAL A 734 24.05 22.18 -27.68
CA VAL A 734 23.19 23.36 -27.81
C VAL A 734 22.93 23.94 -26.44
N SER A 735 22.81 25.27 -26.32
CA SER A 735 22.49 25.88 -25.02
C SER A 735 20.98 25.81 -24.74
N ILE A 736 20.62 25.78 -23.44
CA ILE A 736 19.23 25.86 -23.00
C ILE A 736 18.56 27.08 -23.65
N LEU A 737 19.22 28.25 -23.58
CA LEU A 737 18.70 29.51 -24.15
C LEU A 737 18.43 29.41 -25.64
N SER A 738 19.30 28.77 -26.42
CA SER A 738 19.11 28.61 -27.87
C SER A 738 17.88 27.77 -28.21
N GLN A 739 17.48 26.86 -27.35
CA GLN A 739 16.34 25.97 -27.56
C GLN A 739 15.03 26.51 -26.97
N THR A 740 15.12 27.27 -25.89
CA THR A 740 13.93 27.80 -25.19
C THR A 740 13.50 29.20 -25.68
N GLY A 741 14.44 29.94 -26.27
CA GLY A 741 14.22 31.36 -26.60
C GLY A 741 14.08 32.24 -25.34
N ARG A 742 13.61 33.45 -25.53
CA ARG A 742 13.46 34.41 -24.41
C ARG A 742 12.25 34.12 -23.54
N GLY A 743 12.40 34.29 -22.23
CA GLY A 743 11.37 34.13 -21.22
C GLY A 743 11.58 32.98 -20.30
N TYR A 744 10.52 32.56 -19.59
CA TYR A 744 10.57 31.42 -18.70
C TYR A 744 10.53 30.07 -19.44
N TYR A 745 11.09 29.05 -18.83
CA TYR A 745 11.06 27.68 -19.31
C TYR A 745 11.05 26.70 -18.12
N VAL A 746 10.61 25.48 -18.35
CA VAL A 746 10.78 24.35 -17.44
C VAL A 746 12.01 23.56 -17.87
N LEU A 747 12.87 23.21 -16.92
CA LEU A 747 13.99 22.30 -17.14
C LEU A 747 13.86 21.13 -16.17
N GLY A 748 13.85 19.91 -16.68
CA GLY A 748 13.77 18.68 -15.89
C GLY A 748 14.93 17.74 -16.20
N ILE A 749 15.50 17.10 -15.18
CA ILE A 749 16.48 16.03 -15.33
C ILE A 749 15.84 14.76 -14.78
N LEU A 750 15.80 13.71 -15.60
CA LEU A 750 15.03 12.51 -15.36
C LEU A 750 15.90 11.33 -14.87
N GLY A 751 15.41 10.55 -13.92
CA GLY A 751 15.90 9.22 -13.58
C GLY A 751 14.94 8.18 -14.15
N VAL A 752 15.15 7.73 -15.37
CA VAL A 752 14.18 6.91 -16.11
C VAL A 752 13.96 5.56 -15.43
N GLY A 753 12.68 5.16 -15.32
CA GLY A 753 12.27 3.92 -14.69
C GLY A 753 12.25 3.94 -13.17
N GLN A 754 12.58 5.08 -12.55
CA GLN A 754 12.39 5.28 -11.12
C GLN A 754 10.96 5.79 -10.84
N GLU A 755 10.37 5.32 -9.75
CA GLU A 755 9.02 5.72 -9.33
C GLU A 755 8.82 7.24 -9.28
N PRO A 756 9.75 8.05 -8.71
CA PRO A 756 9.60 9.51 -8.69
C PRO A 756 9.50 10.15 -10.08
N THR A 757 10.28 9.67 -11.04
CA THR A 757 10.23 10.17 -12.42
C THR A 757 8.92 9.78 -13.11
N ASN A 758 8.45 8.55 -12.90
CA ASN A 758 7.18 8.08 -13.45
C ASN A 758 6.01 8.94 -12.96
N HIS A 759 5.95 9.23 -11.66
CA HIS A 759 4.94 10.13 -11.11
C HIS A 759 5.04 11.55 -11.70
N ALA A 760 6.24 12.11 -11.79
CA ALA A 760 6.45 13.42 -12.37
C ALA A 760 5.95 13.53 -13.82
N LEU A 761 6.24 12.51 -14.64
CA LEU A 761 5.79 12.49 -16.04
C LEU A 761 4.27 12.35 -16.16
N HIS A 762 3.64 11.49 -15.37
CA HIS A 762 2.19 11.37 -15.31
C HIS A 762 1.51 12.69 -14.88
N ASP A 763 2.06 13.35 -13.87
CA ASP A 763 1.54 14.64 -13.39
C ASP A 763 1.65 15.73 -14.44
N ILE A 764 2.75 15.78 -15.18
CA ILE A 764 2.93 16.73 -16.30
C ILE A 764 1.91 16.45 -17.40
N VAL A 765 1.68 15.18 -17.76
CA VAL A 765 0.69 14.79 -18.77
C VAL A 765 -0.72 15.18 -18.36
N LYS A 766 -1.09 14.99 -17.09
CA LYS A 766 -2.38 15.43 -16.54
C LYS A 766 -2.59 16.95 -16.67
N MET A 767 -1.52 17.74 -16.60
CA MET A 767 -1.56 19.19 -16.70
C MET A 767 -1.21 19.73 -18.09
N LYS A 768 -1.10 18.87 -19.09
CA LYS A 768 -0.67 19.19 -20.46
C LYS A 768 -1.35 20.41 -21.05
N GLU A 769 -2.68 20.45 -21.03
CA GLU A 769 -3.45 21.56 -21.65
C GLU A 769 -3.14 22.91 -21.00
N LYS A 770 -2.98 22.94 -19.68
CA LYS A 770 -2.65 24.16 -18.94
C LYS A 770 -1.21 24.62 -19.22
N LEU A 771 -0.27 23.67 -19.30
CA LEU A 771 1.12 23.97 -19.65
C LEU A 771 1.25 24.41 -21.12
N GLU A 772 0.49 23.84 -22.03
CA GLU A 772 0.43 24.28 -23.43
C GLU A 772 -0.18 25.68 -23.58
N LYS A 773 -1.21 26.01 -22.77
CA LYS A 773 -1.78 27.35 -22.70
C LYS A 773 -0.77 28.39 -22.19
N TRP A 774 0.06 28.04 -21.23
CA TRP A 774 1.18 28.89 -20.81
C TRP A 774 2.19 29.11 -21.94
N GLY A 775 2.33 28.15 -22.84
CA GLY A 775 3.00 28.30 -24.13
C GLY A 775 4.52 28.37 -24.06
N ARG A 776 5.13 28.04 -22.90
CA ARG A 776 6.58 28.04 -22.72
C ARG A 776 7.18 26.67 -22.95
N PRO A 777 8.47 26.60 -23.37
CA PRO A 777 9.12 25.31 -23.61
C PRO A 777 9.44 24.57 -22.30
N MET A 778 9.49 23.25 -22.43
CA MET A 778 9.93 22.32 -21.40
C MET A 778 11.11 21.51 -21.94
N VAL A 779 12.27 21.59 -21.29
CA VAL A 779 13.46 20.82 -21.64
C VAL A 779 13.57 19.64 -20.67
N LEU A 780 13.54 18.41 -21.16
CA LEU A 780 13.70 17.20 -20.38
C LEU A 780 15.02 16.51 -20.76
N LEU A 781 15.92 16.40 -19.80
CA LEU A 781 17.25 15.87 -20.01
C LEU A 781 17.40 14.48 -19.37
N PHE A 782 18.05 13.61 -20.09
CA PHE A 782 18.49 12.31 -19.62
C PHE A 782 19.95 12.41 -19.12
N THR A 783 20.33 11.54 -18.20
CA THR A 783 21.69 11.55 -17.65
C THR A 783 22.72 10.94 -18.62
N ASN A 784 22.26 10.10 -19.56
CA ASN A 784 23.07 9.48 -20.60
C ASN A 784 22.19 8.90 -21.72
N GLU A 785 22.81 8.39 -22.79
CA GLU A 785 22.09 7.81 -23.96
C GLU A 785 21.28 6.56 -23.58
N ALA A 786 21.78 5.71 -22.68
CA ALA A 786 21.04 4.51 -22.25
C ALA A 786 19.72 4.86 -21.54
N GLU A 787 19.71 5.91 -20.72
CA GLU A 787 18.49 6.42 -20.09
C GLU A 787 17.50 6.99 -21.11
N LYS A 788 18.00 7.63 -22.16
CA LYS A 788 17.17 8.12 -23.29
C LYS A 788 16.55 6.95 -24.06
N GLU A 789 17.32 5.94 -24.42
CA GLU A 789 16.83 4.73 -25.08
C GLU A 789 15.77 4.01 -24.22
N LYS A 790 16.01 3.88 -22.93
CA LYS A 790 15.07 3.32 -21.97
C LYS A 790 13.75 4.11 -21.95
N PHE A 791 13.82 5.43 -21.92
CA PHE A 791 12.63 6.28 -21.98
C PHE A 791 11.84 6.09 -23.28
N GLU A 792 12.48 6.03 -24.43
CA GLU A 792 11.81 5.81 -25.72
C GLU A 792 11.03 4.48 -25.76
N THR A 793 11.49 3.44 -25.07
CA THR A 793 10.77 2.17 -24.94
C THR A 793 9.53 2.26 -24.05
N GLN A 794 9.54 3.18 -23.06
CA GLN A 794 8.47 3.33 -22.05
C GLN A 794 7.55 4.52 -22.35
N LYS A 795 7.91 5.37 -23.27
CA LYS A 795 7.24 6.66 -23.56
C LYS A 795 5.74 6.55 -23.76
N ALA A 796 5.29 5.48 -24.42
CA ALA A 796 3.87 5.25 -24.69
C ALA A 796 3.05 5.04 -23.41
N GLU A 797 3.67 4.63 -22.31
CA GLU A 797 3.01 4.35 -21.02
C GLU A 797 2.60 5.65 -20.32
N PHE A 798 3.32 6.75 -20.55
CA PHE A 798 3.06 8.03 -19.88
C PHE A 798 1.98 8.86 -20.56
N GLY A 799 1.73 8.64 -21.84
CA GLY A 799 0.85 9.49 -22.66
C GLY A 799 1.60 10.65 -23.32
N SER A 800 0.86 11.61 -23.85
CA SER A 800 1.44 12.74 -24.62
C SER A 800 1.87 13.88 -23.72
N LEU A 801 3.16 14.16 -23.65
CA LEU A 801 3.73 15.36 -23.02
C LEU A 801 3.31 16.65 -23.76
N PRO A 802 3.49 17.84 -23.13
CA PRO A 802 3.22 19.12 -23.78
C PRO A 802 3.98 19.26 -25.11
N GLN A 803 3.34 19.89 -26.10
CA GLN A 803 3.85 19.96 -27.47
C GLN A 803 5.24 20.60 -27.61
N LYS A 804 5.56 21.58 -26.77
CA LYS A 804 6.87 22.25 -26.74
C LYS A 804 7.90 21.56 -25.84
N THR A 805 7.79 20.23 -25.64
CA THR A 805 8.80 19.45 -24.91
C THR A 805 9.99 19.14 -25.81
N ILE A 806 11.18 19.45 -25.30
CA ILE A 806 12.47 19.27 -25.96
C ILE A 806 13.25 18.23 -25.16
N PHE A 807 13.76 17.20 -25.83
CA PHE A 807 14.57 16.16 -25.19
C PHE A 807 16.05 16.33 -25.49
N GLY A 808 16.91 15.97 -24.54
CA GLY A 808 18.35 15.96 -24.71
C GLY A 808 19.08 15.20 -23.60
N ILE A 809 20.40 15.27 -23.60
CA ILE A 809 21.24 14.58 -22.62
C ILE A 809 22.09 15.61 -21.88
N ASP A 810 22.07 15.55 -20.56
CA ASP A 810 22.98 16.29 -19.68
C ASP A 810 24.32 15.54 -19.61
N LYS A 811 25.21 15.82 -20.55
CA LYS A 811 26.47 15.12 -20.72
C LYS A 811 27.38 15.30 -19.52
N GLY A 812 27.71 14.18 -18.88
CA GLY A 812 28.53 14.20 -17.67
C GLY A 812 27.85 14.82 -16.45
N GLY A 813 26.55 15.10 -16.50
CA GLY A 813 25.76 15.67 -15.41
C GLY A 813 26.16 17.12 -15.09
N ALA A 814 26.58 17.89 -16.08
CA ALA A 814 27.09 19.27 -15.87
C ALA A 814 25.95 20.20 -15.39
N ILE A 815 24.81 20.14 -16.06
CA ILE A 815 23.61 20.93 -15.73
C ILE A 815 23.09 20.54 -14.34
N GLN A 816 22.97 19.23 -14.06
CA GLN A 816 22.56 18.75 -12.73
C GLN A 816 23.48 19.26 -11.63
N LYS A 817 24.80 19.16 -11.82
CA LYS A 817 25.80 19.62 -10.84
C LYS A 817 25.69 21.12 -10.58
N GLU A 818 25.45 21.92 -11.62
CA GLU A 818 25.26 23.35 -11.49
C GLU A 818 24.00 23.69 -10.69
N ILE A 819 22.85 23.10 -11.06
CA ILE A 819 21.60 23.33 -10.32
C ILE A 819 21.76 22.95 -8.85
N VAL A 820 22.36 21.79 -8.58
CA VAL A 820 22.61 21.31 -7.21
C VAL A 820 23.48 22.31 -6.42
N LYS A 821 24.51 22.85 -7.04
CA LYS A 821 25.44 23.80 -6.43
C LYS A 821 24.77 25.16 -6.19
N GLU A 822 24.17 25.73 -7.22
CA GLU A 822 23.59 27.08 -7.15
C GLU A 822 22.32 27.13 -6.27
N MET A 823 21.54 26.05 -6.26
CA MET A 823 20.36 25.89 -5.39
C MET A 823 20.71 25.34 -4.00
N LYS A 824 21.99 25.03 -3.73
CA LYS A 824 22.50 24.47 -2.45
C LYS A 824 21.76 23.20 -2.01
N LEU A 825 21.46 22.32 -2.96
CA LEU A 825 20.77 21.08 -2.67
C LEU A 825 21.67 20.10 -1.93
N GLN A 826 21.13 19.46 -0.91
CA GLN A 826 21.93 18.52 -0.09
C GLN A 826 22.17 17.20 -0.82
N ASN A 827 21.19 16.72 -1.57
CA ASN A 827 21.29 15.46 -2.30
C ASN A 827 21.69 15.69 -3.77
N LYS A 828 22.97 15.38 -4.06
CA LYS A 828 23.55 15.64 -5.38
C LYS A 828 23.01 14.75 -6.50
N ASN A 829 22.45 13.59 -6.18
CA ASN A 829 22.11 12.55 -7.14
C ASN A 829 20.61 12.23 -7.22
N GLN A 830 19.78 12.92 -6.45
CA GLN A 830 18.35 12.62 -6.40
C GLN A 830 17.63 13.15 -7.65
N LEU A 831 16.95 12.27 -8.35
CA LEU A 831 16.14 12.57 -9.54
C LEU A 831 14.67 12.18 -9.29
N PRO A 832 13.71 12.75 -10.04
CA PRO A 832 13.94 13.82 -11.02
C PRO A 832 14.22 15.17 -10.36
N LEU A 833 14.81 16.09 -11.10
CA LEU A 833 15.09 17.44 -10.68
C LEU A 833 14.43 18.41 -11.67
N PHE A 834 13.51 19.25 -11.19
CA PHE A 834 12.80 20.23 -12.01
C PHE A 834 13.01 21.65 -11.50
N ILE A 835 13.24 22.58 -12.42
CA ILE A 835 13.23 24.01 -12.14
C ILE A 835 12.34 24.76 -13.14
N ILE A 836 11.81 25.90 -12.72
CA ILE A 836 11.37 26.97 -13.63
C ILE A 836 12.38 28.09 -13.53
N ALA A 837 13.02 28.38 -14.65
CA ALA A 837 14.00 29.46 -14.75
C ALA A 837 13.67 30.36 -15.93
N ASP A 838 14.32 31.52 -15.98
CA ASP A 838 14.21 32.43 -17.11
C ASP A 838 15.57 32.71 -17.74
N THR A 839 15.51 33.38 -18.88
CA THR A 839 16.70 33.74 -19.65
C THR A 839 17.56 34.84 -19.02
N PHE A 840 17.20 35.32 -17.85
CA PHE A 840 18.01 36.21 -17.00
C PHE A 840 18.66 35.44 -15.86
N ASN A 841 18.70 34.09 -15.98
CA ASN A 841 19.28 33.19 -14.99
C ASN A 841 18.59 33.16 -13.62
N ARG A 842 17.33 33.59 -13.55
CA ARG A 842 16.55 33.59 -12.30
C ARG A 842 15.75 32.29 -12.20
N VAL A 843 15.93 31.57 -11.10
CA VAL A 843 15.12 30.39 -10.75
C VAL A 843 14.01 30.80 -9.82
N VAL A 844 12.78 30.40 -10.15
CA VAL A 844 11.56 30.77 -9.41
C VAL A 844 10.82 29.53 -8.85
N PHE A 845 11.21 28.34 -9.26
CA PHE A 845 10.67 27.09 -8.79
C PHE A 845 11.74 26.00 -8.81
N ILE A 846 11.69 25.11 -7.83
CA ILE A 846 12.50 23.90 -7.77
C ILE A 846 11.72 22.75 -7.15
N SER A 847 11.85 21.57 -7.73
CA SER A 847 11.40 20.31 -7.15
C SER A 847 12.49 19.26 -7.36
N GLN A 848 12.81 18.49 -6.34
CA GLN A 848 13.80 17.42 -6.41
C GLN A 848 13.26 16.15 -5.78
N GLY A 849 13.36 15.04 -6.52
CA GLY A 849 12.96 13.73 -6.05
C GLY A 849 11.46 13.50 -6.08
N TYR A 850 10.98 12.73 -5.11
CA TYR A 850 9.60 12.27 -5.06
C TYR A 850 8.64 13.42 -4.70
N THR A 851 7.88 13.85 -5.69
CA THR A 851 6.88 14.91 -5.55
C THR A 851 5.61 14.53 -6.30
N ILE A 852 4.52 14.28 -5.58
CA ILE A 852 3.20 14.07 -6.17
C ILE A 852 2.52 15.42 -6.40
N GLY A 853 1.87 15.57 -7.57
CA GLY A 853 1.26 16.85 -7.97
C GLY A 853 2.26 17.86 -8.55
N LEU A 854 3.42 17.39 -9.04
CA LEU A 854 4.41 18.26 -9.69
C LEU A 854 3.79 19.10 -10.80
N GLY A 855 2.96 18.52 -11.66
CA GLY A 855 2.30 19.21 -12.76
C GLY A 855 1.44 20.39 -12.27
N GLU A 856 0.71 20.22 -11.20
CA GLU A 856 -0.09 21.29 -10.59
C GLU A 856 0.79 22.41 -9.99
N GLN A 857 1.91 22.05 -9.37
CA GLN A 857 2.86 23.00 -8.83
C GLN A 857 3.52 23.84 -9.95
N LEU A 858 3.87 23.19 -11.08
CA LEU A 858 4.36 23.90 -12.28
C LEU A 858 3.32 24.86 -12.82
N VAL A 859 2.06 24.43 -12.98
CA VAL A 859 0.95 25.27 -13.44
C VAL A 859 0.70 26.43 -12.49
N LYS A 860 0.68 26.17 -11.19
CA LYS A 860 0.50 27.21 -10.16
C LYS A 860 1.59 28.28 -10.22
N THR A 861 2.84 27.85 -10.37
CA THR A 861 3.96 28.80 -10.48
C THR A 861 3.89 29.57 -11.78
N SER A 862 3.64 28.88 -12.89
CA SER A 862 3.59 29.50 -14.21
C SER A 862 2.43 30.50 -14.36
N SER A 863 1.30 30.30 -13.69
CA SER A 863 0.16 31.23 -13.73
C SER A 863 0.42 32.57 -13.02
N LYS A 864 1.51 32.62 -12.24
CA LYS A 864 1.94 33.85 -11.55
C LYS A 864 3.09 34.59 -12.26
N LEU A 865 3.58 34.05 -13.40
CA LEU A 865 4.67 34.57 -14.22
C LEU A 865 4.16 35.26 -15.45
#